data_f583b26346fd6970888397a9e55b708f
#
_entry.id   f583b26346fd6970888397a9e55b708f
#
_cell.length_a   1.000
_cell.length_b   1.000
_cell.length_c   1.000
_cell.angle_alpha   90.00
_cell.angle_beta   90.00
_cell.angle_gamma   90.00
#
_symmetry.space_group_name_H-M   'P 1'
#
loop_
_entity.id
_entity.type
_entity.pdbx_description
1 polymer ?
#
loop_
_entity_poly.entity_id
_entity_poly.type
_entity_poly.pdbx_seq_one_letter_code
_entity_poly.pdbx_strand_id
1 'polypeptide(L)'
;MKILFQIEYHTVAGEQLCIVGNQPQLGSGDESKALTMTTTDGYTHRAEADISQAASELSYRYFVRHTDGTIRREWGDDRKLRFDSHLASATLIDRWQDVPSDKPFYSQAFTDCIARRTPSAIHSLKPGELRISVEAPMIMPGQLLAICGSCDALGSWNPAEAPIMEYAGRTQWVITLPAELFRSESVEFKFIAVDAARHTLLGWEKGENRHIDIDLNNSESAVISGLHFENPLPLWRGAGVAIPVFSLRTEKDFGVGDFFDLIELIEWAAETGQKMIQILPINDTTMSHTWMDSYPYNANSCFALHPMYLRLSEMGQLSDRHAQSRFDALQRELNTLPEVDYERVTRTKEEFTRLLFAQQGAKDLSTDEFKQFYATNKSWLKPYAAYCTLRDLNHTANTRDWGEYAVSSPSRIDDLSRLYADEFNYVYYIQFHLDRQLRHVHSVASSRGVALKGDIPIGISRDSVDAWLQPELFNLDMSAGAPPDDFAVLGQNWGFPTYNWEKMARDNYAWWRARFRKMAEYFDAYRIDHVLGFFRIWQIPLSALHGLLGYFNRALPLTPDEMLREFDFQFNKERMTQPYISDAMLAEIFGDLAEQVRSEYLSPSDNGLFTLRPELSTQRAVAEMFASTDPTDEASLTICRGLLELLDQVLFVEDPYQPGHFHPRITAYTSYAYRALPDADRQHFDHLYHDFYYRRNDNFWRESALRKLPPLLDSTRMLVCAEDLGMIPACVPEVMKQLHMLSLEVQRMPKDPAEAFANTSRYPYLSVCTTSTHDMSGLRGWWEENPDATDRFYHETLGGEGNTPTIADADVCRRAIEQHLDSPSMLCILPLQDWLSIDENLRRPNPREEQINFPGNSRHYWRYRMHLSVDELRAATNFNATLRRMIADSGR
;
A
#
# COMPACT_ATOMS: atom_id res chain seq x y z
N MET A 1 37.63 -27.26 -7.10
CA MET A 1 36.44 -27.74 -7.83
C MET A 1 36.22 -26.84 -9.05
N LYS A 2 36.18 -27.46 -10.26
CA LYS A 2 35.98 -26.71 -11.49
C LYS A 2 34.46 -26.58 -11.78
N ILE A 3 33.98 -25.37 -12.03
CA ILE A 3 32.58 -25.12 -12.38
C ILE A 3 32.54 -24.51 -13.77
N LEU A 4 31.72 -25.10 -14.65
CA LEU A 4 31.31 -24.53 -15.91
C LEU A 4 29.91 -23.92 -15.77
N PHE A 5 29.81 -22.61 -15.93
CA PHE A 5 28.54 -21.90 -16.02
C PHE A 5 28.13 -21.84 -17.50
N GLN A 6 26.90 -22.17 -17.79
CA GLN A 6 26.28 -22.07 -19.09
C GLN A 6 24.89 -21.45 -18.96
N ILE A 7 24.57 -20.45 -19.78
CA ILE A 7 23.27 -19.81 -19.82
C ILE A 7 22.89 -19.41 -21.23
N GLU A 8 21.62 -19.58 -21.57
CA GLU A 8 21.04 -19.10 -22.82
C GLU A 8 20.51 -17.68 -22.61
N TYR A 9 21.09 -16.73 -23.32
CA TYR A 9 20.68 -15.33 -23.29
C TYR A 9 21.12 -14.62 -24.59
N HIS A 10 20.19 -13.92 -25.24
CA HIS A 10 20.54 -13.19 -26.46
C HIS A 10 21.16 -11.83 -26.11
N THR A 11 22.45 -11.67 -26.38
CA THR A 11 23.14 -10.36 -26.26
C THR A 11 23.21 -9.66 -27.62
N VAL A 12 23.06 -8.34 -27.59
CA VAL A 12 23.27 -7.47 -28.76
C VAL A 12 24.65 -6.80 -28.69
N ALA A 13 25.06 -6.20 -29.81
CA ALA A 13 26.37 -5.53 -29.90
C ALA A 13 26.49 -4.45 -28.80
N GLY A 14 27.54 -4.53 -27.98
CA GLY A 14 27.78 -3.62 -26.87
C GLY A 14 27.29 -4.12 -25.51
N GLU A 15 26.68 -5.29 -25.44
CA GLU A 15 26.30 -5.95 -24.19
C GLU A 15 27.30 -7.03 -23.80
N GLN A 16 27.55 -7.18 -22.51
CA GLN A 16 28.34 -8.24 -21.91
C GLN A 16 27.55 -8.92 -20.80
N LEU A 17 27.36 -10.23 -20.93
CA LEU A 17 26.79 -11.04 -19.85
C LEU A 17 27.88 -11.36 -18.83
N CYS A 18 27.57 -11.14 -17.54
CA CYS A 18 28.49 -11.30 -16.43
C CYS A 18 27.88 -12.14 -15.32
N ILE A 19 28.72 -12.81 -14.54
CA ILE A 19 28.35 -13.54 -13.32
C ILE A 19 29.02 -12.86 -12.13
N VAL A 20 28.25 -12.55 -11.09
CA VAL A 20 28.76 -12.11 -9.77
C VAL A 20 28.32 -13.10 -8.69
N GLY A 21 29.19 -13.36 -7.72
CA GLY A 21 28.86 -14.31 -6.65
C GLY A 21 29.75 -14.14 -5.42
N ASN A 22 29.52 -14.98 -4.41
CA ASN A 22 30.21 -14.91 -3.13
C ASN A 22 31.67 -15.36 -3.16
N GLN A 23 32.12 -15.97 -4.27
CA GLN A 23 33.49 -16.46 -4.41
C GLN A 23 34.42 -15.39 -5.01
N PRO A 24 35.74 -15.40 -4.67
CA PRO A 24 36.69 -14.44 -5.24
C PRO A 24 36.75 -14.46 -6.77
N GLN A 25 36.62 -15.64 -7.40
CA GLN A 25 36.61 -15.78 -8.84
C GLN A 25 35.36 -15.19 -9.51
N LEU A 26 34.30 -14.95 -8.73
CA LEU A 26 33.06 -14.30 -9.16
C LEU A 26 32.93 -12.89 -8.58
N GLY A 27 34.03 -12.26 -8.17
CA GLY A 27 34.10 -10.89 -7.68
C GLY A 27 33.69 -10.64 -6.21
N SER A 28 33.44 -11.69 -5.42
CA SER A 28 33.04 -11.55 -3.99
C SER A 28 31.87 -10.60 -3.75
N GLY A 29 30.87 -10.59 -4.64
CA GLY A 29 29.70 -9.72 -4.59
C GLY A 29 29.90 -8.34 -5.25
N ASP A 30 31.11 -8.02 -5.73
CA ASP A 30 31.43 -6.76 -6.39
C ASP A 30 31.23 -6.89 -7.91
N GLU A 31 30.17 -6.29 -8.44
CA GLU A 31 29.83 -6.34 -9.88
C GLU A 31 30.93 -5.75 -10.79
N SER A 32 31.78 -4.86 -10.26
CA SER A 32 32.91 -4.34 -11.03
C SER A 32 34.00 -5.40 -11.29
N LYS A 33 34.04 -6.44 -10.47
CA LYS A 33 34.98 -7.58 -10.54
C LYS A 33 34.31 -8.88 -11.02
N ALA A 34 33.09 -8.80 -11.53
CA ALA A 34 32.35 -9.95 -11.99
C ALA A 34 33.06 -10.69 -13.11
N LEU A 35 32.87 -12.00 -13.19
CA LEU A 35 33.38 -12.83 -14.28
C LEU A 35 32.57 -12.59 -15.55
N THR A 36 33.24 -12.14 -16.63
CA THR A 36 32.60 -11.95 -17.96
C THR A 36 32.47 -13.30 -18.66
N MET A 37 31.30 -13.58 -19.20
CA MET A 37 31.05 -14.78 -19.99
C MET A 37 31.44 -14.60 -21.46
N THR A 38 31.71 -15.69 -22.13
CA THR A 38 32.06 -15.75 -23.57
C THR A 38 30.95 -16.45 -24.34
N THR A 39 30.74 -16.02 -25.59
CA THR A 39 29.80 -16.65 -26.51
C THR A 39 30.42 -16.69 -27.93
N THR A 40 30.03 -17.67 -28.72
CA THR A 40 30.41 -17.78 -30.13
C THR A 40 29.25 -17.58 -31.09
N ASP A 41 28.01 -17.70 -30.57
CA ASP A 41 26.77 -17.64 -31.36
C ASP A 41 25.88 -16.47 -30.95
N GLY A 42 26.27 -15.74 -29.91
CA GLY A 42 25.46 -14.63 -29.31
C GLY A 42 24.29 -15.09 -28.44
N TYR A 43 24.08 -16.38 -28.26
CA TYR A 43 22.97 -16.97 -27.51
C TYR A 43 23.45 -17.81 -26.32
N THR A 44 24.41 -18.74 -26.56
CA THR A 44 24.92 -19.58 -25.48
C THR A 44 26.15 -18.96 -24.88
N HIS A 45 26.07 -18.52 -23.64
CA HIS A 45 27.19 -17.94 -22.93
C HIS A 45 27.80 -18.95 -21.95
N ARG A 46 29.13 -18.98 -21.87
CA ARG A 46 29.89 -19.89 -21.00
C ARG A 46 31.00 -19.16 -20.25
N ALA A 47 31.26 -19.63 -19.03
CA ALA A 47 32.41 -19.22 -18.25
C ALA A 47 32.84 -20.36 -17.31
N GLU A 48 34.13 -20.45 -17.06
CA GLU A 48 34.71 -21.43 -16.15
C GLU A 48 35.31 -20.73 -14.95
N ALA A 49 35.12 -21.31 -13.77
CA ALA A 49 35.75 -20.81 -12.54
C ALA A 49 36.23 -21.98 -11.64
N ASP A 50 37.41 -21.81 -11.06
CA ASP A 50 37.92 -22.71 -10.04
C ASP A 50 37.46 -22.21 -8.65
N ILE A 51 36.46 -22.88 -8.10
CA ILE A 51 35.88 -22.55 -6.79
C ILE A 51 36.57 -23.32 -5.68
N SER A 52 36.84 -22.67 -4.57
CA SER A 52 37.42 -23.29 -3.41
C SER A 52 36.53 -24.43 -2.86
N GLN A 53 37.05 -25.61 -2.69
CA GLN A 53 36.34 -26.74 -2.02
C GLN A 53 36.01 -26.46 -0.56
N ALA A 54 36.68 -25.52 0.10
CA ALA A 54 36.36 -25.08 1.45
C ALA A 54 35.07 -24.26 1.54
N ALA A 55 34.56 -23.79 0.43
CA ALA A 55 33.28 -23.10 0.35
C ALA A 55 32.12 -24.10 0.35
N SER A 56 31.41 -24.24 1.43
CA SER A 56 30.26 -25.15 1.54
C SER A 56 29.06 -24.75 0.68
N GLU A 57 28.99 -23.48 0.28
CA GLU A 57 27.88 -22.92 -0.50
C GLU A 57 28.39 -21.92 -1.54
N LEU A 58 27.92 -22.06 -2.77
CA LEU A 58 28.07 -21.09 -3.85
C LEU A 58 26.77 -20.26 -3.96
N SER A 59 26.90 -18.93 -3.95
CA SER A 59 25.81 -18.00 -4.26
C SER A 59 26.23 -17.13 -5.44
N TYR A 60 25.36 -17.00 -6.45
CA TYR A 60 25.66 -16.23 -7.66
C TYR A 60 24.41 -15.76 -8.38
N ARG A 61 24.57 -14.72 -9.23
CA ARG A 61 23.54 -14.19 -10.15
C ARG A 61 24.17 -13.73 -11.46
N TYR A 62 23.31 -13.54 -12.46
CA TYR A 62 23.71 -12.98 -13.75
C TYR A 62 23.27 -11.52 -13.89
N PHE A 63 24.01 -10.77 -14.69
CA PHE A 63 23.63 -9.43 -15.12
C PHE A 63 24.25 -9.09 -16.48
N VAL A 64 23.59 -8.18 -17.20
CA VAL A 64 24.11 -7.61 -18.46
C VAL A 64 24.69 -6.24 -18.17
N ARG A 65 25.92 -6.02 -18.64
CA ARG A 65 26.58 -4.72 -18.60
C ARG A 65 26.54 -4.10 -19.99
N HIS A 66 26.02 -2.87 -20.09
CA HIS A 66 25.99 -2.09 -21.32
C HIS A 66 27.24 -1.24 -21.48
N THR A 67 27.51 -0.76 -22.72
CA THR A 67 28.68 0.08 -23.03
C THR A 67 28.68 1.43 -22.33
N ASP A 68 27.53 1.97 -21.97
CA ASP A 68 27.35 3.20 -21.20
C ASP A 68 27.58 3.02 -19.68
N GLY A 69 27.89 1.79 -19.25
CA GLY A 69 28.10 1.41 -17.86
C GLY A 69 26.81 1.08 -17.09
N THR A 70 25.66 1.15 -17.72
CA THR A 70 24.41 0.71 -17.10
C THR A 70 24.39 -0.82 -16.96
N ILE A 71 23.63 -1.31 -15.95
CA ILE A 71 23.55 -2.73 -15.62
C ILE A 71 22.09 -3.16 -15.57
N ARG A 72 21.75 -4.23 -16.30
CA ARG A 72 20.49 -4.95 -16.21
C ARG A 72 20.71 -6.26 -15.45
N ARG A 73 20.11 -6.39 -14.27
CA ARG A 73 20.17 -7.62 -13.46
C ARG A 73 18.99 -8.53 -13.80
N GLU A 74 19.24 -9.85 -13.71
CA GLU A 74 18.11 -10.79 -13.68
C GLU A 74 17.25 -10.57 -12.43
N TRP A 75 15.99 -11.00 -12.49
CA TRP A 75 15.06 -10.90 -11.39
C TRP A 75 15.24 -12.04 -10.38
N GLY A 76 14.83 -11.81 -9.13
CA GLY A 76 14.84 -12.83 -8.08
C GLY A 76 16.07 -12.79 -7.19
N ASP A 77 16.18 -13.81 -6.35
CA ASP A 77 17.30 -13.98 -5.42
C ASP A 77 18.50 -14.62 -6.10
N ASP A 78 19.65 -14.52 -5.46
CA ASP A 78 20.84 -15.25 -5.88
C ASP A 78 20.59 -16.77 -5.89
N ARG A 79 21.08 -17.46 -6.91
CA ARG A 79 21.12 -18.92 -6.92
C ARG A 79 22.04 -19.42 -5.83
N LYS A 80 21.62 -20.47 -5.10
CA LYS A 80 22.39 -21.06 -4.01
C LYS A 80 22.56 -22.55 -4.22
N LEU A 81 23.78 -23.02 -4.17
CA LEU A 81 24.13 -24.43 -4.35
C LEU A 81 25.12 -24.89 -3.27
N ARG A 82 24.89 -26.08 -2.76
CA ARG A 82 25.80 -26.75 -1.85
C ARG A 82 26.39 -27.96 -2.54
N PHE A 83 27.71 -28.14 -2.42
CA PHE A 83 28.46 -29.19 -3.04
C PHE A 83 29.07 -30.13 -1.98
N ASP A 84 29.14 -31.41 -2.34
CA ASP A 84 29.89 -32.37 -1.57
C ASP A 84 31.42 -32.10 -1.72
N SER A 85 32.16 -32.34 -0.67
CA SER A 85 33.60 -32.08 -0.64
C SER A 85 34.42 -32.95 -1.62
N HIS A 86 33.84 -34.03 -2.12
CA HIS A 86 34.50 -34.96 -3.07
C HIS A 86 34.20 -34.60 -4.54
N LEU A 87 33.29 -33.63 -4.79
CA LEU A 87 32.94 -33.21 -6.12
C LEU A 87 34.09 -32.42 -6.77
N ALA A 88 34.66 -32.95 -7.86
CA ALA A 88 35.76 -32.29 -8.55
C ALA A 88 35.32 -31.31 -9.62
N SER A 89 34.17 -31.55 -10.28
CA SER A 89 33.64 -30.69 -11.32
C SER A 89 32.13 -30.75 -11.41
N ALA A 90 31.52 -29.60 -11.82
CA ALA A 90 30.09 -29.48 -12.10
C ALA A 90 29.80 -28.53 -13.26
N THR A 91 28.75 -28.83 -14.04
CA THR A 91 28.18 -27.92 -15.04
C THR A 91 26.87 -27.33 -14.52
N LEU A 92 26.76 -26.01 -14.50
CA LEU A 92 25.54 -25.29 -14.15
C LEU A 92 24.91 -24.77 -15.43
N ILE A 93 23.70 -25.27 -15.74
CA ILE A 93 22.92 -24.92 -16.93
C ILE A 93 21.76 -24.06 -16.45
N ASP A 94 21.91 -22.79 -16.64
CA ASP A 94 20.98 -21.81 -16.12
C ASP A 94 20.11 -21.18 -17.22
N ARG A 95 18.96 -20.66 -16.84
CA ARG A 95 18.13 -19.80 -17.67
C ARG A 95 18.01 -18.44 -17.03
N TRP A 96 18.02 -17.40 -17.86
CA TRP A 96 17.81 -16.04 -17.43
C TRP A 96 16.42 -15.88 -16.80
N GLN A 97 16.35 -15.20 -15.67
CA GLN A 97 15.11 -14.95 -14.97
C GLN A 97 14.64 -13.51 -15.22
N ASP A 98 13.58 -13.36 -16.00
CA ASP A 98 12.80 -12.13 -16.10
C ASP A 98 11.72 -12.11 -15.02
N VAL A 99 11.12 -10.93 -14.80
CA VAL A 99 9.97 -10.80 -13.89
C VAL A 99 8.82 -11.69 -14.37
N PRO A 100 8.42 -12.73 -13.64
CA PRO A 100 7.39 -13.66 -14.10
C PRO A 100 6.00 -13.04 -14.03
N SER A 101 5.09 -13.51 -14.89
CA SER A 101 3.70 -13.04 -14.94
C SER A 101 2.91 -13.34 -13.64
N ASP A 102 3.35 -14.35 -12.90
CA ASP A 102 2.80 -14.77 -11.61
C ASP A 102 3.59 -14.23 -10.40
N LYS A 103 4.33 -13.13 -10.59
CA LYS A 103 5.09 -12.42 -9.54
C LYS A 103 4.34 -12.27 -8.21
N PRO A 104 3.02 -11.98 -8.15
CA PRO A 104 2.29 -11.88 -6.88
C PRO A 104 2.40 -13.09 -5.97
N PHE A 105 2.56 -14.29 -6.53
CA PHE A 105 2.69 -15.53 -5.77
C PHE A 105 4.08 -15.74 -5.13
N TYR A 106 5.07 -14.93 -5.50
CA TYR A 106 6.39 -14.88 -4.82
C TYR A 106 6.37 -14.00 -3.58
N SER A 107 5.25 -13.29 -3.33
CA SER A 107 5.13 -12.45 -2.13
C SER A 107 5.06 -13.29 -0.85
N GLN A 108 5.41 -12.66 0.27
CA GLN A 108 5.32 -13.32 1.59
C GLN A 108 3.88 -13.68 1.97
N ALA A 109 2.88 -13.00 1.41
CA ALA A 109 1.47 -13.39 1.59
C ALA A 109 1.22 -14.84 1.13
N PHE A 110 1.87 -15.26 0.06
CA PHE A 110 1.77 -16.63 -0.40
C PHE A 110 2.84 -17.53 0.22
N THR A 111 4.11 -17.21 0.08
CA THR A 111 5.23 -18.09 0.45
C THR A 111 5.31 -18.35 1.95
N ASP A 112 4.99 -17.35 2.77
CA ASP A 112 5.18 -17.39 4.22
C ASP A 112 3.85 -17.60 4.98
N CYS A 113 2.70 -17.45 4.29
CA CYS A 113 1.36 -17.57 4.87
C CYS A 113 0.44 -18.53 4.09
N ILE A 114 -0.20 -18.09 3.00
CA ILE A 114 -1.29 -18.83 2.32
C ILE A 114 -0.81 -20.18 1.76
N ALA A 115 0.34 -20.19 1.09
CA ALA A 115 0.95 -21.40 0.51
C ALA A 115 2.13 -21.93 1.34
N ARG A 116 2.21 -21.56 2.60
CA ARG A 116 3.31 -21.93 3.49
C ARG A 116 3.51 -23.45 3.54
N ARG A 117 4.76 -23.87 3.36
CA ARG A 117 5.22 -25.26 3.46
C ARG A 117 6.50 -25.33 4.26
N THR A 118 6.76 -26.49 4.83
CA THR A 118 8.06 -26.79 5.46
C THR A 118 9.03 -27.23 4.37
N PRO A 119 10.17 -26.54 4.18
CA PRO A 119 11.17 -26.97 3.21
C PRO A 119 11.80 -28.30 3.58
N SER A 120 12.08 -29.13 2.57
CA SER A 120 12.90 -30.33 2.70
C SER A 120 14.38 -29.95 2.87
N ALA A 121 15.13 -30.77 3.55
CA ALA A 121 16.58 -30.63 3.67
C ALA A 121 17.24 -31.17 2.38
N ILE A 122 17.50 -30.28 1.42
CA ILE A 122 18.20 -30.67 0.18
C ILE A 122 19.66 -30.97 0.46
N HIS A 123 20.10 -32.17 0.14
CA HIS A 123 21.51 -32.61 0.34
C HIS A 123 22.48 -31.87 -0.61
N SER A 124 23.76 -31.84 -0.24
CA SER A 124 24.81 -31.29 -1.13
C SER A 124 24.96 -32.13 -2.39
N LEU A 125 25.18 -31.50 -3.54
CA LEU A 125 25.32 -32.15 -4.85
C LEU A 125 26.55 -33.06 -4.80
N LYS A 126 26.37 -34.34 -5.09
CA LYS A 126 27.42 -35.38 -5.06
C LYS A 126 27.92 -35.71 -6.47
N PRO A 127 29.10 -36.35 -6.58
CA PRO A 127 29.55 -36.88 -7.87
C PRO A 127 28.52 -37.84 -8.48
N GLY A 128 28.26 -37.70 -9.77
CA GLY A 128 27.33 -38.55 -10.52
C GLY A 128 25.86 -38.12 -10.43
N GLU A 129 25.55 -36.96 -9.89
CA GLU A 129 24.17 -36.46 -9.75
C GLU A 129 23.83 -35.37 -10.79
N LEU A 130 22.58 -35.42 -11.28
CA LEU A 130 21.89 -34.34 -11.97
C LEU A 130 20.82 -33.76 -11.07
N ARG A 131 20.88 -32.47 -10.80
CA ARG A 131 19.84 -31.75 -10.05
C ARG A 131 19.06 -30.85 -10.98
N ILE A 132 17.72 -30.94 -10.92
CA ILE A 132 16.80 -30.08 -11.64
C ILE A 132 16.04 -29.23 -10.63
N SER A 133 16.06 -27.91 -10.81
CA SER A 133 15.39 -26.91 -9.98
C SER A 133 14.37 -26.11 -10.81
N VAL A 134 13.16 -25.92 -10.28
CA VAL A 134 12.08 -25.20 -10.95
C VAL A 134 11.34 -24.32 -9.95
N GLU A 135 10.98 -23.12 -10.39
CA GLU A 135 10.10 -22.21 -9.65
C GLU A 135 8.63 -22.58 -9.97
N ALA A 136 7.84 -22.87 -8.93
CA ALA A 136 6.42 -23.22 -9.06
C ALA A 136 5.60 -22.56 -7.93
N PRO A 137 5.42 -21.24 -7.97
CA PRO A 137 4.82 -20.47 -6.88
C PRO A 137 3.32 -20.75 -6.72
N MET A 138 2.65 -21.26 -7.76
CA MET A 138 1.21 -21.50 -7.75
C MET A 138 0.81 -22.91 -7.31
N ILE A 139 1.75 -23.74 -6.88
CA ILE A 139 1.46 -25.04 -6.27
C ILE A 139 0.97 -24.82 -4.83
N MET A 140 -0.35 -24.94 -4.59
CA MET A 140 -1.00 -24.65 -3.31
C MET A 140 -0.96 -25.85 -2.33
N PRO A 141 -1.19 -25.65 -1.02
CA PRO A 141 -1.34 -26.73 -0.07
C PRO A 141 -2.32 -27.81 -0.55
N GLY A 142 -1.96 -29.09 -0.37
CA GLY A 142 -2.71 -30.23 -0.93
C GLY A 142 -2.29 -30.64 -2.34
N GLN A 143 -1.36 -29.91 -2.99
CA GLN A 143 -0.79 -30.20 -4.28
C GLN A 143 0.72 -30.45 -4.15
N LEU A 144 1.29 -31.26 -5.04
CA LEU A 144 2.74 -31.49 -5.18
C LEU A 144 3.15 -31.28 -6.63
N LEU A 145 4.44 -31.05 -6.84
CA LEU A 145 5.05 -31.01 -8.16
C LEU A 145 5.79 -32.32 -8.42
N ALA A 146 5.64 -32.87 -9.62
CA ALA A 146 6.38 -34.02 -10.08
C ALA A 146 6.96 -33.77 -11.46
N ILE A 147 7.94 -34.57 -11.86
CA ILE A 147 8.52 -34.54 -13.20
C ILE A 147 8.19 -35.85 -13.92
N CYS A 148 7.64 -35.76 -15.12
CA CYS A 148 7.26 -36.93 -15.92
C CYS A 148 7.90 -36.85 -17.30
N GLY A 149 8.48 -37.94 -17.78
CA GLY A 149 9.24 -37.91 -19.04
C GLY A 149 9.43 -39.25 -19.72
N SER A 150 10.25 -39.26 -20.77
CA SER A 150 10.39 -40.38 -21.72
C SER A 150 11.18 -41.57 -21.17
N CYS A 151 11.96 -41.42 -20.11
CA CYS A 151 12.73 -42.52 -19.53
C CYS A 151 12.06 -43.14 -18.29
N ASP A 152 12.46 -44.35 -17.93
CA ASP A 152 11.88 -45.08 -16.79
C ASP A 152 12.02 -44.33 -15.48
N ALA A 153 13.16 -43.64 -15.28
CA ALA A 153 13.36 -42.82 -14.07
C ALA A 153 12.41 -41.66 -13.95
N LEU A 154 11.77 -41.21 -15.04
CA LEU A 154 10.76 -40.18 -15.11
C LEU A 154 9.35 -40.75 -15.34
N GLY A 155 9.16 -42.06 -15.12
CA GLY A 155 7.87 -42.74 -15.20
C GLY A 155 7.39 -43.06 -16.63
N SER A 156 8.26 -42.98 -17.67
CA SER A 156 7.91 -43.33 -19.06
C SER A 156 6.58 -42.74 -19.52
N TRP A 157 6.35 -41.46 -19.22
CA TRP A 157 5.10 -40.70 -19.47
C TRP A 157 3.89 -41.20 -18.67
N ASN A 158 4.07 -42.03 -17.63
CA ASN A 158 3.00 -42.43 -16.73
C ASN A 158 2.99 -41.53 -15.48
N PRO A 159 1.98 -40.62 -15.30
CA PRO A 159 1.93 -39.73 -14.16
C PRO A 159 1.94 -40.45 -12.79
N ALA A 160 1.42 -41.68 -12.73
CA ALA A 160 1.38 -42.45 -11.49
C ALA A 160 2.77 -42.94 -11.02
N GLU A 161 3.72 -43.01 -11.94
CA GLU A 161 5.10 -43.43 -11.70
C GLU A 161 6.10 -42.26 -11.72
N ALA A 162 5.61 -41.02 -12.00
CA ALA A 162 6.42 -39.84 -12.03
C ALA A 162 7.01 -39.49 -10.66
N PRO A 163 8.31 -39.28 -10.52
CA PRO A 163 8.93 -38.94 -9.26
C PRO A 163 8.48 -37.56 -8.77
N ILE A 164 8.14 -37.51 -7.47
CA ILE A 164 7.75 -36.27 -6.80
C ILE A 164 8.99 -35.42 -6.50
N MET A 165 8.90 -34.13 -6.73
CA MET A 165 9.95 -33.18 -6.41
C MET A 165 9.90 -32.76 -4.94
N GLU A 166 11.04 -32.38 -4.41
CA GLU A 166 11.18 -31.88 -3.04
C GLU A 166 11.02 -30.36 -3.00
N TYR A 167 10.22 -29.87 -2.07
CA TYR A 167 10.08 -28.42 -1.87
C TYR A 167 11.32 -27.88 -1.14
N ALA A 168 12.10 -27.04 -1.81
CA ALA A 168 13.34 -26.48 -1.30
C ALA A 168 13.16 -25.17 -0.50
N GLY A 169 11.96 -24.61 -0.52
CA GLY A 169 11.61 -23.37 0.16
C GLY A 169 11.21 -22.25 -0.79
N ARG A 170 10.45 -21.28 -0.27
CA ARG A 170 9.83 -20.19 -1.02
C ARG A 170 8.94 -20.71 -2.16
N THR A 171 9.42 -20.73 -3.39
CA THR A 171 8.69 -21.19 -4.58
C THR A 171 9.42 -22.31 -5.30
N GLN A 172 10.61 -22.69 -4.79
CA GLN A 172 11.53 -23.60 -5.47
C GLN A 172 11.24 -25.07 -5.13
N TRP A 173 11.21 -25.87 -6.19
CA TRP A 173 11.14 -27.33 -6.14
C TRP A 173 12.35 -27.95 -6.80
N VAL A 174 12.84 -29.05 -6.26
CA VAL A 174 14.09 -29.68 -6.66
C VAL A 174 13.90 -31.19 -6.76
N ILE A 175 14.56 -31.79 -7.75
CA ILE A 175 14.76 -33.24 -7.80
C ILE A 175 16.24 -33.53 -8.12
N THR A 176 16.77 -34.59 -7.54
CA THR A 176 18.13 -35.04 -7.78
C THR A 176 18.08 -36.49 -8.29
N LEU A 177 18.66 -36.72 -9.45
CA LEU A 177 18.62 -37.98 -10.18
C LEU A 177 20.05 -38.43 -10.53
N PRO A 178 20.33 -39.73 -10.78
CA PRO A 178 21.62 -40.18 -11.29
C PRO A 178 21.89 -39.58 -12.67
N ALA A 179 23.02 -38.88 -12.84
CA ALA A 179 23.37 -38.23 -14.11
C ALA A 179 23.59 -39.21 -15.28
N GLU A 180 23.93 -40.47 -14.95
CA GLU A 180 24.12 -41.53 -15.96
C GLU A 180 22.89 -41.83 -16.81
N LEU A 181 21.68 -41.58 -16.26
CA LEU A 181 20.42 -41.78 -16.97
C LEU A 181 20.21 -40.83 -18.16
N PHE A 182 21.00 -39.77 -18.24
CA PHE A 182 20.86 -38.69 -19.23
C PHE A 182 22.06 -38.57 -20.17
N ARG A 183 23.02 -39.53 -20.14
CA ARG A 183 24.28 -39.46 -20.93
C ARG A 183 24.18 -39.96 -22.36
N SER A 184 23.19 -40.76 -22.68
CA SER A 184 23.14 -41.49 -23.95
C SER A 184 22.02 -41.11 -24.88
N GLU A 185 20.99 -40.44 -24.43
CA GLU A 185 19.81 -40.06 -25.20
C GLU A 185 19.26 -38.71 -24.71
N SER A 186 18.71 -37.91 -25.65
CA SER A 186 17.92 -36.75 -25.29
C SER A 186 16.66 -37.17 -24.56
N VAL A 187 16.46 -36.74 -23.33
CA VAL A 187 15.29 -37.07 -22.52
C VAL A 187 14.29 -35.94 -22.59
N GLU A 188 13.09 -36.29 -23.06
CA GLU A 188 11.94 -35.34 -22.99
C GLU A 188 11.24 -35.47 -21.67
N PHE A 189 10.76 -34.32 -21.14
CA PHE A 189 10.01 -34.30 -19.89
C PHE A 189 9.03 -33.11 -19.81
N LYS A 190 8.11 -33.18 -18.87
CA LYS A 190 7.25 -32.09 -18.39
C LYS A 190 7.15 -32.13 -16.89
N PHE A 191 6.89 -30.96 -16.30
CA PHE A 191 6.42 -30.92 -14.93
C PHE A 191 4.91 -31.17 -14.88
N ILE A 192 4.43 -31.77 -13.79
CA ILE A 192 3.03 -32.07 -13.56
C ILE A 192 2.65 -31.68 -12.13
N ALA A 193 1.43 -31.13 -11.98
CA ALA A 193 0.81 -30.96 -10.67
C ALA A 193 0.05 -32.24 -10.30
N VAL A 194 0.22 -32.71 -9.07
CA VAL A 194 -0.45 -33.91 -8.55
C VAL A 194 -1.11 -33.64 -7.20
N ASP A 195 -2.18 -34.36 -6.90
CA ASP A 195 -2.84 -34.33 -5.59
C ASP A 195 -1.96 -34.95 -4.53
N ALA A 196 -1.72 -34.25 -3.41
CA ALA A 196 -0.79 -34.70 -2.38
C ALA A 196 -1.24 -35.94 -1.62
N ALA A 197 -2.57 -36.17 -1.48
CA ALA A 197 -3.11 -37.28 -0.73
C ALA A 197 -3.30 -38.54 -1.61
N ARG A 198 -3.70 -38.36 -2.87
CA ARG A 198 -4.06 -39.44 -3.80
C ARG A 198 -2.97 -39.76 -4.82
N HIS A 199 -1.97 -38.85 -5.00
CA HIS A 199 -0.93 -38.91 -6.03
C HIS A 199 -1.54 -39.02 -7.46
N THR A 200 -2.72 -38.43 -7.67
CA THR A 200 -3.38 -38.40 -8.97
C THR A 200 -3.02 -37.11 -9.71
N LEU A 201 -2.94 -37.21 -11.04
CA LEU A 201 -2.65 -36.07 -11.90
C LEU A 201 -3.74 -34.99 -11.77
N LEU A 202 -3.31 -33.76 -11.50
CA LEU A 202 -4.14 -32.56 -11.54
C LEU A 202 -3.99 -31.80 -12.85
N GLY A 203 -2.80 -31.81 -13.44
CA GLY A 203 -2.55 -31.18 -14.73
C GLY A 203 -1.09 -31.25 -15.19
N TRP A 204 -0.93 -31.29 -16.50
CA TRP A 204 0.36 -31.17 -17.18
C TRP A 204 0.71 -29.69 -17.38
N GLU A 205 1.96 -29.30 -17.18
CA GLU A 205 2.39 -27.94 -17.51
C GLU A 205 2.04 -27.55 -18.95
N LYS A 206 1.78 -26.26 -19.16
CA LYS A 206 1.50 -25.71 -20.50
C LYS A 206 2.75 -25.68 -21.37
N GLY A 207 2.58 -25.54 -22.69
CA GLY A 207 3.68 -25.44 -23.64
C GLY A 207 4.16 -26.79 -24.18
N GLU A 208 5.33 -26.78 -24.83
CA GLU A 208 5.96 -27.96 -25.43
C GLU A 208 6.69 -28.82 -24.41
N ASN A 209 7.11 -30.05 -24.79
CA ASN A 209 7.96 -30.86 -23.94
C ASN A 209 9.33 -30.20 -23.78
N ARG A 210 9.88 -30.31 -22.58
CA ARG A 210 11.23 -29.85 -22.26
C ARG A 210 12.21 -30.95 -22.63
N HIS A 211 13.45 -30.55 -22.94
CA HIS A 211 14.51 -31.48 -23.30
C HIS A 211 15.67 -31.34 -22.32
N ILE A 212 16.25 -32.49 -21.94
CA ILE A 212 17.52 -32.54 -21.24
C ILE A 212 18.56 -33.03 -22.25
N ASP A 213 19.41 -32.10 -22.65
CA ASP A 213 20.57 -32.38 -23.50
C ASP A 213 21.81 -31.87 -22.74
N ILE A 214 22.49 -32.81 -22.05
CA ILE A 214 23.60 -32.47 -21.19
C ILE A 214 24.87 -33.16 -21.71
N ASP A 215 25.82 -32.33 -22.12
CA ASP A 215 27.19 -32.81 -22.37
C ASP A 215 27.97 -32.92 -21.05
N LEU A 216 27.88 -34.08 -20.41
CA LEU A 216 28.63 -34.39 -19.19
C LEU A 216 30.07 -34.90 -19.46
N ASN A 217 30.58 -34.80 -20.69
CA ASN A 217 31.90 -35.34 -21.01
C ASN A 217 33.06 -34.71 -20.23
N ASN A 218 32.84 -33.51 -19.66
CA ASN A 218 33.83 -32.73 -18.91
C ASN A 218 33.47 -32.46 -17.45
N SER A 219 32.34 -33.00 -16.94
CA SER A 219 31.89 -32.74 -15.55
C SER A 219 31.33 -34.00 -14.88
N GLU A 220 31.56 -34.13 -13.57
CA GLU A 220 31.04 -35.26 -12.81
C GLU A 220 29.51 -35.13 -12.54
N SER A 221 29.03 -33.91 -12.38
CA SER A 221 27.63 -33.65 -12.03
C SER A 221 27.12 -32.41 -12.75
N ALA A 222 25.79 -32.25 -12.81
CA ALA A 222 25.17 -31.08 -13.39
C ALA A 222 23.98 -30.54 -12.56
N VAL A 223 23.70 -29.26 -12.74
CA VAL A 223 22.53 -28.60 -12.21
C VAL A 223 21.81 -27.83 -13.33
N ILE A 224 20.53 -28.04 -13.46
CA ILE A 224 19.65 -27.23 -14.32
C ILE A 224 18.82 -26.33 -13.42
N SER A 225 18.88 -25.00 -13.61
CA SER A 225 18.14 -24.04 -12.81
C SER A 225 17.56 -22.88 -13.65
N GLY A 226 16.72 -22.07 -12.99
CA GLY A 226 16.01 -20.99 -13.67
C GLY A 226 14.82 -21.45 -14.50
N LEU A 227 14.37 -22.69 -14.34
CA LEU A 227 13.13 -23.18 -14.94
C LEU A 227 11.92 -22.61 -14.17
N HIS A 228 10.84 -22.35 -14.90
CA HIS A 228 9.56 -21.92 -14.37
C HIS A 228 8.46 -22.89 -14.77
N PHE A 229 7.57 -23.23 -13.84
CA PHE A 229 6.43 -24.14 -14.07
C PHE A 229 5.26 -23.38 -14.69
N GLU A 230 4.90 -23.73 -15.91
CA GLU A 230 3.76 -23.14 -16.61
C GLU A 230 2.46 -23.74 -16.10
N ASN A 231 1.87 -23.09 -15.10
CA ASN A 231 0.75 -23.61 -14.33
C ASN A 231 -0.49 -23.95 -15.21
N PRO A 232 -0.97 -25.21 -15.20
CA PRO A 232 -2.19 -25.62 -15.90
C PRO A 232 -3.47 -25.40 -15.12
N LEU A 233 -3.34 -25.20 -13.80
CA LEU A 233 -4.48 -25.15 -12.86
C LEU A 233 -5.20 -23.81 -12.94
N PRO A 234 -6.46 -23.74 -12.48
CA PRO A 234 -7.18 -22.48 -12.33
C PRO A 234 -6.38 -21.50 -11.47
N LEU A 235 -6.49 -20.22 -11.80
CA LEU A 235 -5.85 -19.13 -11.03
C LEU A 235 -6.44 -19.10 -9.62
N TRP A 236 -5.57 -18.99 -8.63
CA TRP A 236 -5.97 -18.87 -7.25
C TRP A 236 -6.75 -17.59 -6.99
N ARG A 237 -7.85 -17.68 -6.23
CA ARG A 237 -8.62 -16.54 -5.75
C ARG A 237 -8.89 -16.70 -4.26
N GLY A 238 -8.99 -15.59 -3.53
CA GLY A 238 -9.25 -15.61 -2.10
C GLY A 238 -10.25 -14.55 -1.65
N ALA A 239 -10.94 -14.83 -0.56
CA ALA A 239 -11.80 -13.88 0.14
C ALA A 239 -11.11 -13.33 1.39
N GLY A 240 -11.57 -12.18 1.87
CA GLY A 240 -11.07 -11.55 3.09
C GLY A 240 -12.03 -10.54 3.69
N VAL A 241 -11.64 -10.01 4.85
CA VAL A 241 -12.39 -8.99 5.58
C VAL A 241 -11.54 -7.74 5.79
N ALA A 242 -12.17 -6.58 5.71
CA ALA A 242 -11.59 -5.29 6.07
C ALA A 242 -12.24 -4.75 7.34
N ILE A 243 -11.42 -4.35 8.32
CA ILE A 243 -11.87 -3.70 9.56
C ILE A 243 -10.70 -2.95 10.22
N PRO A 244 -10.93 -1.73 10.78
CA PRO A 244 -9.93 -1.07 11.60
C PRO A 244 -9.66 -1.83 12.89
N VAL A 245 -8.40 -1.88 13.34
CA VAL A 245 -8.06 -2.51 14.64
C VAL A 245 -8.82 -1.86 15.78
N PHE A 246 -8.88 -0.53 15.84
CA PHE A 246 -9.57 0.19 16.92
C PHE A 246 -11.07 -0.14 17.02
N SER A 247 -11.68 -0.63 15.94
CA SER A 247 -13.11 -1.00 15.88
C SER A 247 -13.42 -2.37 16.47
N LEU A 248 -12.41 -3.21 16.68
CA LEU A 248 -12.60 -4.56 17.21
C LEU A 248 -13.12 -4.52 18.64
N ARG A 249 -13.85 -5.56 19.01
CA ARG A 249 -14.39 -5.75 20.35
C ARG A 249 -14.24 -7.18 20.80
N THR A 250 -13.62 -7.37 21.97
CA THR A 250 -13.58 -8.64 22.70
C THR A 250 -13.90 -8.39 24.18
N GLU A 251 -14.03 -9.42 24.99
CA GLU A 251 -14.23 -9.25 26.44
C GLU A 251 -13.01 -8.64 27.16
N LYS A 252 -11.85 -8.65 26.53
CA LYS A 252 -10.56 -8.28 27.15
C LYS A 252 -10.05 -6.90 26.76
N ASP A 253 -10.70 -6.19 25.87
CA ASP A 253 -10.27 -4.85 25.44
C ASP A 253 -10.63 -3.75 26.45
N PHE A 254 -10.05 -2.55 26.26
CA PHE A 254 -10.28 -1.35 27.07
C PHE A 254 -11.20 -0.33 26.37
N GLY A 255 -12.25 -0.78 25.69
CA GLY A 255 -13.15 0.11 24.94
C GLY A 255 -12.59 0.53 23.57
N VAL A 256 -11.50 -0.06 23.17
CA VAL A 256 -10.86 0.06 21.84
C VAL A 256 -10.22 -1.26 21.49
N GLY A 257 -10.38 -1.68 20.24
CA GLY A 257 -9.68 -2.88 19.75
C GLY A 257 -8.17 -2.72 19.80
N ASP A 258 -7.47 -3.79 20.18
CA ASP A 258 -6.02 -3.82 20.25
C ASP A 258 -5.42 -4.99 19.43
N PHE A 259 -4.09 -5.13 19.42
CA PHE A 259 -3.45 -6.13 18.59
C PHE A 259 -3.86 -7.56 18.92
N PHE A 260 -4.14 -7.90 20.18
CA PHE A 260 -4.54 -9.26 20.55
C PHE A 260 -5.99 -9.58 20.17
N ASP A 261 -6.85 -8.56 19.94
CA ASP A 261 -8.20 -8.78 19.41
C ASP A 261 -8.17 -9.30 17.97
N LEU A 262 -7.10 -8.97 17.23
CA LEU A 262 -6.86 -9.55 15.91
C LEU A 262 -6.70 -11.07 15.95
N ILE A 263 -6.22 -11.67 17.04
CA ILE A 263 -6.06 -13.13 17.15
C ILE A 263 -7.42 -13.82 17.04
N GLU A 264 -8.43 -13.32 17.73
CA GLU A 264 -9.78 -13.88 17.67
C GLU A 264 -10.40 -13.69 16.28
N LEU A 265 -10.14 -12.54 15.65
CA LEU A 265 -10.58 -12.29 14.28
C LEU A 265 -9.86 -13.19 13.25
N ILE A 266 -8.58 -13.48 13.45
CA ILE A 266 -7.80 -14.41 12.61
C ILE A 266 -8.40 -15.82 12.69
N GLU A 267 -8.74 -16.27 13.89
CA GLU A 267 -9.41 -17.57 14.09
C GLU A 267 -10.74 -17.61 13.35
N TRP A 268 -11.59 -16.58 13.50
CA TRP A 268 -12.86 -16.47 12.77
C TRP A 268 -12.67 -16.46 11.25
N ALA A 269 -11.70 -15.70 10.75
CA ALA A 269 -11.41 -15.66 9.31
C ALA A 269 -10.98 -17.04 8.78
N ALA A 270 -10.11 -17.74 9.50
CA ALA A 270 -9.70 -19.10 9.16
C ALA A 270 -10.89 -20.09 9.18
N GLU A 271 -11.74 -20.01 10.20
CA GLU A 271 -12.93 -20.86 10.36
C GLU A 271 -13.95 -20.63 9.22
N THR A 272 -14.06 -19.43 8.70
CA THR A 272 -14.98 -19.06 7.61
C THR A 272 -14.39 -19.20 6.21
N GLY A 273 -13.11 -19.59 6.08
CA GLY A 273 -12.44 -19.81 4.80
C GLY A 273 -11.75 -18.56 4.22
N GLN A 274 -11.77 -17.45 4.93
CA GLN A 274 -11.11 -16.22 4.50
C GLN A 274 -9.58 -16.35 4.58
N LYS A 275 -8.87 -15.69 3.69
CA LYS A 275 -7.42 -15.80 3.52
C LYS A 275 -6.67 -14.50 3.83
N MET A 276 -7.39 -13.40 4.06
CA MET A 276 -6.77 -12.10 4.29
C MET A 276 -7.60 -11.22 5.23
N ILE A 277 -6.95 -10.54 6.13
CA ILE A 277 -7.52 -9.46 6.95
C ILE A 277 -6.83 -8.16 6.58
N GLN A 278 -7.62 -7.19 6.13
CA GLN A 278 -7.14 -5.83 5.84
C GLN A 278 -7.48 -4.92 7.02
N ILE A 279 -6.48 -4.18 7.49
CA ILE A 279 -6.64 -3.18 8.56
C ILE A 279 -6.29 -1.78 8.06
N LEU A 280 -6.70 -0.76 8.79
CA LEU A 280 -6.30 0.62 8.57
C LEU A 280 -4.92 0.90 9.20
N PRO A 281 -4.32 2.09 8.94
CA PRO A 281 -3.01 2.43 9.49
C PRO A 281 -2.94 2.31 11.01
N ILE A 282 -1.82 1.83 11.51
CA ILE A 282 -1.59 1.54 12.94
C ILE A 282 -0.46 2.36 13.56
N ASN A 283 0.10 3.28 12.78
CA ASN A 283 1.15 4.17 13.26
C ASN A 283 0.63 5.16 14.29
N ASP A 284 1.52 5.69 15.12
CA ASP A 284 1.16 6.69 16.13
C ASP A 284 0.71 8.01 15.50
N THR A 285 -0.42 8.52 15.97
CA THR A 285 -1.05 9.79 15.56
C THR A 285 -1.16 10.79 16.69
N THR A 286 -0.59 10.49 17.86
CA THR A 286 -0.74 11.29 19.08
C THR A 286 -0.04 12.64 18.95
N MET A 287 -0.83 13.71 18.84
CA MET A 287 -0.36 15.09 18.71
C MET A 287 -0.83 15.98 19.84
N SER A 288 -2.12 15.90 20.18
CA SER A 288 -2.83 16.80 21.11
C SER A 288 -3.37 16.09 22.33
N HIS A 289 -3.30 14.74 22.39
CA HIS A 289 -3.97 13.88 23.37
C HIS A 289 -5.49 14.08 23.41
N THR A 290 -6.10 14.51 22.31
CA THR A 290 -7.54 14.69 22.17
C THR A 290 -8.10 13.75 21.09
N TRP A 291 -9.42 13.72 20.96
CA TRP A 291 -10.11 12.93 19.94
C TRP A 291 -9.66 13.26 18.49
N MET A 292 -9.06 14.43 18.24
CA MET A 292 -8.51 14.79 16.93
C MET A 292 -7.37 13.86 16.50
N ASP A 293 -6.69 13.23 17.44
CA ASP A 293 -5.65 12.26 17.20
C ASP A 293 -6.18 10.88 16.78
N SER A 294 -7.52 10.70 16.74
CA SER A 294 -8.16 9.45 16.31
C SER A 294 -8.03 9.17 14.80
N TYR A 295 -7.59 10.14 14.01
CA TYR A 295 -7.46 10.03 12.54
C TYR A 295 -6.24 9.18 12.16
N PRO A 296 -6.41 7.93 11.66
CA PRO A 296 -5.31 6.99 11.50
C PRO A 296 -4.32 7.36 10.38
N TYR A 297 -4.71 8.24 9.47
CA TYR A 297 -3.86 8.69 8.35
C TYR A 297 -2.96 9.88 8.70
N ASN A 298 -3.15 10.51 9.88
CA ASN A 298 -2.35 11.65 10.33
C ASN A 298 -1.19 11.22 11.23
N ALA A 299 -0.35 10.30 10.74
CA ALA A 299 0.75 9.76 11.53
C ALA A 299 1.78 10.81 11.95
N ASN A 300 2.17 10.80 13.23
CA ASN A 300 3.30 11.56 13.74
C ASN A 300 4.63 10.83 13.54
N SER A 301 4.60 9.54 13.26
CA SER A 301 5.74 8.72 12.91
C SER A 301 5.34 7.61 11.94
N CYS A 302 6.11 7.40 10.88
CA CYS A 302 5.91 6.28 9.96
C CYS A 302 6.47 4.95 10.47
N PHE A 303 7.10 4.93 11.64
CA PHE A 303 7.75 3.76 12.22
C PHE A 303 7.14 3.35 13.56
N ALA A 304 6.77 4.30 14.40
CA ALA A 304 6.20 4.03 15.72
C ALA A 304 4.76 3.53 15.60
N LEU A 305 4.40 2.57 16.45
CA LEU A 305 3.06 2.04 16.58
C LEU A 305 2.26 2.84 17.60
N HIS A 306 0.95 2.99 17.38
CA HIS A 306 0.08 3.77 18.26
C HIS A 306 -0.12 3.07 19.61
N PRO A 307 0.16 3.73 20.75
CA PRO A 307 0.06 3.14 22.09
C PRO A 307 -1.32 2.58 22.44
N MET A 308 -2.40 3.08 21.84
CA MET A 308 -3.75 2.58 22.10
C MET A 308 -3.95 1.11 21.76
N TYR A 309 -3.10 0.54 20.85
CA TYR A 309 -3.21 -0.85 20.43
C TYR A 309 -2.53 -1.86 21.37
N LEU A 310 -1.92 -1.40 22.49
CA LEU A 310 -1.38 -2.31 23.50
C LEU A 310 -2.47 -3.11 24.20
N ARG A 311 -2.28 -4.43 24.27
CA ARG A 311 -2.99 -5.29 25.23
C ARG A 311 -2.24 -5.23 26.56
N LEU A 312 -2.80 -4.55 27.54
CA LEU A 312 -2.15 -4.29 28.84
C LEU A 312 -1.98 -5.57 29.67
N SER A 313 -2.94 -6.48 29.64
CA SER A 313 -2.86 -7.76 30.36
C SER A 313 -1.70 -8.66 29.92
N GLU A 314 -1.23 -8.48 28.65
CA GLU A 314 -0.08 -9.20 28.12
C GLU A 314 1.28 -8.56 28.51
N MET A 315 1.25 -7.40 29.13
CA MET A 315 2.45 -6.78 29.70
C MET A 315 2.73 -7.25 31.13
N GLY A 316 1.73 -7.82 31.82
CA GLY A 316 1.82 -8.31 33.20
C GLY A 316 0.66 -7.84 34.06
N GLN A 317 0.70 -8.22 35.34
CA GLN A 317 -0.29 -7.79 36.34
C GLN A 317 0.35 -6.80 37.31
N LEU A 318 -0.44 -5.87 37.80
CA LEU A 318 -0.01 -4.93 38.82
C LEU A 318 0.10 -5.65 40.17
N SER A 319 1.20 -5.47 40.87
CA SER A 319 1.45 -6.06 42.21
C SER A 319 0.59 -5.38 43.28
N ASP A 320 0.23 -4.12 43.08
CA ASP A 320 -0.73 -3.41 43.95
C ASP A 320 -2.14 -3.90 43.65
N ARG A 321 -2.76 -4.55 44.63
CA ARG A 321 -4.12 -5.09 44.53
C ARG A 321 -5.20 -4.03 44.29
N HIS A 322 -5.04 -2.84 44.81
CA HIS A 322 -6.00 -1.75 44.61
C HIS A 322 -5.90 -1.23 43.19
N ALA A 323 -4.70 -1.01 42.70
CA ALA A 323 -4.48 -0.62 41.31
C ALA A 323 -4.97 -1.70 40.34
N GLN A 324 -4.73 -2.99 40.61
CA GLN A 324 -5.26 -4.08 39.78
C GLN A 324 -6.80 -4.13 39.81
N SER A 325 -7.44 -3.99 40.95
CA SER A 325 -8.91 -3.96 41.03
C SER A 325 -9.52 -2.78 40.27
N ARG A 326 -8.82 -1.64 40.27
CA ARG A 326 -9.23 -0.45 39.51
C ARG A 326 -9.04 -0.70 37.99
N PHE A 327 -7.95 -1.33 37.61
CA PHE A 327 -7.70 -1.78 36.23
C PHE A 327 -8.87 -2.65 35.74
N ASP A 328 -9.23 -3.70 36.48
CA ASP A 328 -10.28 -4.64 36.10
C ASP A 328 -11.67 -3.96 36.04
N ALA A 329 -11.91 -2.97 36.90
CA ALA A 329 -13.16 -2.21 36.92
C ALA A 329 -13.28 -1.28 35.70
N LEU A 330 -12.20 -0.53 35.38
CA LEU A 330 -12.15 0.38 34.22
C LEU A 330 -12.18 -0.37 32.89
N GLN A 331 -11.54 -1.52 32.82
CA GLN A 331 -11.61 -2.38 31.62
C GLN A 331 -13.07 -2.77 31.34
N ARG A 332 -13.77 -3.30 32.33
CA ARG A 332 -15.19 -3.66 32.18
C ARG A 332 -16.05 -2.47 31.81
N GLU A 333 -15.84 -1.33 32.45
CA GLU A 333 -16.60 -0.10 32.20
C GLU A 333 -16.39 0.40 30.76
N LEU A 334 -15.14 0.56 30.32
CA LEU A 334 -14.81 1.04 28.99
C LEU A 334 -15.28 0.08 27.91
N ASN A 335 -15.20 -1.23 28.16
CA ASN A 335 -15.67 -2.24 27.21
C ASN A 335 -17.17 -2.16 26.94
N THR A 336 -17.99 -1.62 27.87
CA THR A 336 -19.43 -1.44 27.63
C THR A 336 -19.76 -0.31 26.67
N LEU A 337 -18.81 0.59 26.37
CA LEU A 337 -19.06 1.75 25.52
C LEU A 337 -19.42 1.32 24.09
N PRO A 338 -20.46 1.94 23.49
CA PRO A 338 -20.88 1.59 22.12
C PRO A 338 -19.93 2.09 21.03
N GLU A 339 -19.13 3.11 21.34
CA GLU A 339 -18.16 3.76 20.47
C GLU A 339 -16.84 3.93 21.21
N VAL A 340 -15.76 4.21 20.50
CA VAL A 340 -14.45 4.49 21.10
C VAL A 340 -14.46 5.89 21.73
N ASP A 341 -14.26 5.97 23.03
CA ASP A 341 -13.93 7.21 23.75
C ASP A 341 -12.41 7.37 23.77
N TYR A 342 -11.88 8.00 22.71
CA TYR A 342 -10.45 8.07 22.46
C TYR A 342 -9.66 8.66 23.62
N GLU A 343 -10.10 9.79 24.16
CA GLU A 343 -9.39 10.49 25.24
C GLU A 343 -9.39 9.69 26.53
N ARG A 344 -10.51 9.09 26.86
CA ARG A 344 -10.65 8.29 28.07
C ARG A 344 -9.84 7.00 27.98
N VAL A 345 -9.88 6.33 26.83
CA VAL A 345 -9.12 5.10 26.58
C VAL A 345 -7.61 5.36 26.64
N THR A 346 -7.13 6.35 25.88
CA THR A 346 -5.68 6.64 25.80
C THR A 346 -5.12 7.07 27.14
N ARG A 347 -5.81 7.95 27.87
CA ARG A 347 -5.42 8.38 29.22
C ARG A 347 -5.40 7.20 30.22
N THR A 348 -6.40 6.32 30.14
CA THR A 348 -6.46 5.15 31.04
C THR A 348 -5.32 4.17 30.75
N LYS A 349 -5.09 3.88 29.46
CA LYS A 349 -3.98 2.99 29.04
C LYS A 349 -2.63 3.60 29.44
N GLU A 350 -2.42 4.89 29.28
CA GLU A 350 -1.19 5.56 29.70
C GLU A 350 -0.98 5.44 31.22
N GLU A 351 -2.00 5.69 32.02
CA GLU A 351 -1.90 5.53 33.47
C GLU A 351 -1.40 4.13 33.86
N PHE A 352 -2.02 3.09 33.33
CA PHE A 352 -1.64 1.72 33.70
C PHE A 352 -0.30 1.29 33.09
N THR A 353 0.07 1.74 31.91
CA THR A 353 1.39 1.46 31.35
C THR A 353 2.50 2.14 32.14
N ARG A 354 2.29 3.33 32.67
CA ARG A 354 3.25 3.98 33.58
C ARG A 354 3.40 3.22 34.90
N LEU A 355 2.33 2.69 35.47
CA LEU A 355 2.41 1.82 36.66
C LEU A 355 3.17 0.52 36.38
N LEU A 356 2.90 -0.14 35.26
CA LEU A 356 3.63 -1.32 34.83
C LEU A 356 5.11 -1.02 34.54
N PHE A 357 5.41 0.11 33.91
CA PHE A 357 6.77 0.55 33.67
C PHE A 357 7.53 0.80 34.98
N ALA A 358 6.92 1.50 35.93
CA ALA A 358 7.52 1.72 37.24
C ALA A 358 7.79 0.40 38.00
N GLN A 359 6.93 -0.61 37.85
CA GLN A 359 7.06 -1.92 38.48
C GLN A 359 8.13 -2.81 37.85
N GLN A 360 8.18 -2.87 36.50
CA GLN A 360 8.99 -3.88 35.80
C GLN A 360 9.83 -3.36 34.64
N GLY A 361 9.70 -2.09 34.26
CA GLY A 361 10.37 -1.51 33.10
C GLY A 361 11.88 -1.70 33.11
N ALA A 362 12.54 -1.52 34.24
CA ALA A 362 14.00 -1.73 34.34
C ALA A 362 14.40 -3.20 34.07
N LYS A 363 13.58 -4.18 34.47
CA LYS A 363 13.80 -5.59 34.19
C LYS A 363 13.61 -5.87 32.67
N ASP A 364 12.51 -5.41 32.10
CA ASP A 364 12.18 -5.69 30.70
C ASP A 364 13.19 -5.05 29.75
N LEU A 365 13.61 -3.80 30.03
CA LEU A 365 14.66 -3.11 29.26
C LEU A 365 16.09 -3.71 29.45
N SER A 366 16.29 -4.59 30.42
CA SER A 366 17.57 -5.29 30.61
C SER A 366 17.68 -6.58 29.80
N THR A 367 16.59 -7.08 29.24
CA THR A 367 16.54 -8.35 28.49
C THR A 367 17.34 -8.28 27.20
N ASP A 368 17.82 -9.43 26.72
CA ASP A 368 18.53 -9.51 25.45
C ASP A 368 17.58 -9.28 24.26
N GLU A 369 16.31 -9.65 24.40
CA GLU A 369 15.26 -9.35 23.43
C GLU A 369 15.09 -7.85 23.22
N PHE A 370 14.99 -7.08 24.32
CA PHE A 370 14.95 -5.62 24.22
C PHE A 370 16.23 -5.03 23.63
N LYS A 371 17.40 -5.49 24.05
CA LYS A 371 18.67 -4.99 23.49
C LYS A 371 18.75 -5.20 21.99
N GLN A 372 18.29 -6.35 21.49
CA GLN A 372 18.22 -6.62 20.06
C GLN A 372 17.21 -5.70 19.38
N PHE A 373 16.00 -5.56 19.93
CA PHE A 373 14.98 -4.62 19.44
C PHE A 373 15.54 -3.19 19.35
N TYR A 374 16.17 -2.70 20.41
CA TYR A 374 16.76 -1.36 20.43
C TYR A 374 17.89 -1.22 19.40
N ALA A 375 18.79 -2.18 19.31
CA ALA A 375 19.89 -2.14 18.35
C ALA A 375 19.41 -2.04 16.91
N THR A 376 18.32 -2.74 16.58
CA THR A 376 17.72 -2.74 15.24
C THR A 376 16.96 -1.44 14.96
N ASN A 377 16.27 -0.88 15.97
CA ASN A 377 15.30 0.22 15.78
C ASN A 377 15.80 1.59 16.25
N LYS A 378 16.98 1.70 16.88
CA LYS A 378 17.49 2.95 17.47
C LYS A 378 17.50 4.16 16.53
N SER A 379 17.62 3.94 15.23
CA SER A 379 17.69 5.01 14.23
C SER A 379 16.43 5.85 14.14
N TRP A 380 15.27 5.25 14.36
CA TRP A 380 13.98 5.94 14.43
C TRP A 380 13.44 6.06 15.86
N LEU A 381 13.69 5.06 16.71
CA LEU A 381 13.11 4.96 18.04
C LEU A 381 13.62 6.04 18.99
N LYS A 382 14.93 6.35 18.96
CA LYS A 382 15.52 7.39 19.81
C LYS A 382 15.05 8.79 19.43
N PRO A 383 15.03 9.19 18.13
CA PRO A 383 14.42 10.46 17.72
C PRO A 383 12.92 10.54 18.03
N TYR A 384 12.18 9.44 17.87
CA TYR A 384 10.75 9.41 18.23
C TYR A 384 10.54 9.64 19.73
N ALA A 385 11.38 9.05 20.60
CA ALA A 385 11.31 9.31 22.04
C ALA A 385 11.63 10.78 22.38
N ALA A 386 12.59 11.39 21.68
CA ALA A 386 12.87 12.82 21.81
C ALA A 386 11.67 13.69 21.41
N TYR A 387 11.04 13.35 20.29
CA TYR A 387 9.84 14.03 19.82
C TYR A 387 8.69 13.94 20.83
N CYS A 388 8.37 12.75 21.33
CA CYS A 388 7.32 12.56 22.35
C CYS A 388 7.62 13.38 23.61
N THR A 389 8.86 13.34 24.10
CA THR A 389 9.30 14.11 25.26
C THR A 389 9.13 15.62 25.05
N LEU A 390 9.54 16.14 23.91
CA LEU A 390 9.43 17.56 23.59
C LEU A 390 7.99 18.00 23.40
N ARG A 391 7.16 17.20 22.71
CA ARG A 391 5.72 17.45 22.54
C ARG A 391 5.05 17.60 23.90
N ASP A 392 5.30 16.67 24.82
CA ASP A 392 4.64 16.63 26.12
C ASP A 392 5.13 17.76 27.05
N LEU A 393 6.43 18.08 27.01
CA LEU A 393 7.00 19.21 27.75
C LEU A 393 6.51 20.58 27.29
N ASN A 394 6.32 20.75 25.98
CA ASN A 394 5.85 21.99 25.38
C ASN A 394 4.33 22.04 25.22
N HIS A 395 3.61 20.97 25.53
CA HIS A 395 2.16 20.83 25.33
C HIS A 395 1.70 21.13 23.90
N THR A 396 2.55 20.90 22.93
CA THR A 396 2.29 21.10 21.49
C THR A 396 3.17 20.21 20.63
N ALA A 397 2.60 19.66 19.55
CA ALA A 397 3.34 18.95 18.52
C ALA A 397 3.94 19.90 17.47
N ASN A 398 3.60 21.20 17.47
CA ASN A 398 4.19 22.17 16.54
C ASN A 398 5.69 22.36 16.87
N THR A 399 6.52 21.68 16.11
CA THR A 399 7.98 21.67 16.33
C THR A 399 8.61 23.08 16.30
N ARG A 400 7.98 24.03 15.63
CA ARG A 400 8.48 25.44 15.54
C ARG A 400 8.37 26.17 16.88
N ASP A 401 7.49 25.70 17.78
CA ASP A 401 7.31 26.31 19.11
C ASP A 401 8.26 25.73 20.16
N TRP A 402 9.16 24.79 19.79
CA TRP A 402 10.08 24.11 20.71
C TRP A 402 11.40 24.86 20.95
N GLY A 403 11.44 26.17 20.67
CA GLY A 403 12.62 27.01 20.91
C GLY A 403 13.87 26.47 20.19
N GLU A 404 14.95 26.21 20.94
CA GLU A 404 16.19 25.70 20.36
C GLU A 404 16.04 24.28 19.74
N TYR A 405 15.03 23.50 20.14
CA TYR A 405 14.75 22.16 19.62
C TYR A 405 13.88 22.18 18.35
N ALA A 406 13.44 23.33 17.88
CA ALA A 406 12.70 23.46 16.62
C ALA A 406 13.50 22.86 15.43
N VAL A 407 14.81 22.93 15.49
CA VAL A 407 15.72 22.29 14.54
C VAL A 407 16.37 21.07 15.19
N SER A 408 16.09 19.89 14.64
CA SER A 408 16.66 18.64 15.15
C SER A 408 18.17 18.54 14.89
N SER A 409 18.87 17.87 15.80
CA SER A 409 20.25 17.43 15.56
C SER A 409 20.58 16.22 16.42
N PRO A 410 21.49 15.33 15.97
CA PRO A 410 21.88 14.14 16.75
C PRO A 410 22.40 14.49 18.15
N SER A 411 23.19 15.56 18.29
CA SER A 411 23.73 15.99 19.60
C SER A 411 22.62 16.45 20.56
N ARG A 412 21.64 17.22 20.08
CA ARG A 412 20.49 17.65 20.90
C ARG A 412 19.64 16.46 21.35
N ILE A 413 19.41 15.50 20.46
CA ILE A 413 18.70 14.27 20.80
C ILE A 413 19.49 13.45 21.83
N ASP A 414 20.82 13.40 21.72
CA ASP A 414 21.68 12.73 22.70
C ASP A 414 21.65 13.43 24.07
N ASP A 415 21.61 14.75 24.10
CA ASP A 415 21.52 15.53 25.35
C ASP A 415 20.15 15.31 26.02
N LEU A 416 19.05 15.39 25.24
CA LEU A 416 17.71 15.09 25.71
C LEU A 416 17.61 13.67 26.29
N SER A 417 18.19 12.67 25.62
CA SER A 417 18.14 11.28 26.09
C SER A 417 18.87 11.06 27.43
N ARG A 418 19.84 11.93 27.77
CA ARG A 418 20.49 11.89 29.08
C ARG A 418 19.69 12.67 30.13
N LEU A 419 19.11 13.80 29.74
CA LEU A 419 18.36 14.68 30.66
C LEU A 419 17.01 14.07 31.04
N TYR A 420 16.34 13.42 30.10
CA TYR A 420 15.01 12.83 30.26
C TYR A 420 15.05 11.29 30.08
N ALA A 421 16.04 10.63 30.66
CA ALA A 421 16.29 9.21 30.47
C ALA A 421 15.08 8.33 30.82
N ASP A 422 14.31 8.67 31.85
CA ASP A 422 13.14 7.91 32.27
C ASP A 422 12.00 8.01 31.24
N GLU A 423 11.75 9.18 30.65
CA GLU A 423 10.75 9.34 29.59
C GLU A 423 11.15 8.61 28.32
N PHE A 424 12.43 8.67 27.92
CA PHE A 424 12.93 7.89 26.80
C PHE A 424 12.77 6.38 27.04
N ASN A 425 13.12 5.90 28.22
CA ASN A 425 12.97 4.50 28.59
C ASN A 425 11.50 4.07 28.60
N TYR A 426 10.58 4.95 29.03
CA TYR A 426 9.15 4.69 28.97
C TYR A 426 8.67 4.53 27.52
N VAL A 427 9.05 5.43 26.61
CA VAL A 427 8.71 5.32 25.19
C VAL A 427 9.30 4.06 24.57
N TYR A 428 10.55 3.70 24.91
CA TYR A 428 11.17 2.45 24.44
C TYR A 428 10.41 1.23 24.92
N TYR A 429 9.98 1.23 26.18
CA TYR A 429 9.20 0.17 26.80
C TYR A 429 7.86 -0.05 26.06
N ILE A 430 7.15 1.03 25.79
CA ILE A 430 5.87 0.99 25.04
C ILE A 430 6.07 0.40 23.64
N GLN A 431 7.02 0.94 22.86
CA GLN A 431 7.25 0.49 21.50
C GLN A 431 7.80 -0.95 21.43
N PHE A 432 8.57 -1.38 22.41
CA PHE A 432 9.02 -2.77 22.51
C PHE A 432 7.86 -3.74 22.72
N HIS A 433 6.94 -3.43 23.63
CA HIS A 433 5.78 -4.27 23.85
C HIS A 433 4.81 -4.28 22.67
N LEU A 434 4.61 -3.17 21.99
CA LEU A 434 3.81 -3.09 20.75
C LEU A 434 4.43 -3.97 19.65
N ASP A 435 5.72 -3.83 19.38
CA ASP A 435 6.44 -4.65 18.39
C ASP A 435 6.29 -6.14 18.70
N ARG A 436 6.53 -6.54 19.94
CA ARG A 436 6.42 -7.93 20.39
C ARG A 436 5.00 -8.49 20.20
N GLN A 437 3.99 -7.71 20.59
CA GLN A 437 2.60 -8.12 20.49
C GLN A 437 2.17 -8.27 19.02
N LEU A 438 2.49 -7.31 18.17
CA LEU A 438 2.10 -7.37 16.75
C LEU A 438 2.85 -8.47 15.99
N ARG A 439 4.12 -8.71 16.28
CA ARG A 439 4.86 -9.88 15.73
C ARG A 439 4.24 -11.20 16.13
N HIS A 440 3.76 -11.30 17.38
CA HIS A 440 3.05 -12.50 17.83
C HIS A 440 1.75 -12.70 17.03
N VAL A 441 0.95 -11.66 16.87
CA VAL A 441 -0.27 -11.69 16.06
C VAL A 441 0.02 -12.12 14.62
N HIS A 442 1.04 -11.55 13.99
CA HIS A 442 1.48 -11.92 12.63
C HIS A 442 1.89 -13.40 12.56
N SER A 443 2.60 -13.91 13.57
CA SER A 443 2.97 -15.33 13.64
C SER A 443 1.74 -16.26 13.76
N VAL A 444 0.73 -15.85 14.53
CA VAL A 444 -0.54 -16.58 14.63
C VAL A 444 -1.25 -16.59 13.27
N ALA A 445 -1.38 -15.44 12.64
CA ALA A 445 -2.01 -15.29 11.32
C ALA A 445 -1.35 -16.20 10.27
N SER A 446 -0.04 -16.15 10.16
CA SER A 446 0.74 -17.03 9.26
C SER A 446 0.53 -18.51 9.55
N SER A 447 0.42 -18.89 10.84
CA SER A 447 0.18 -20.30 11.23
C SER A 447 -1.22 -20.80 10.82
N ARG A 448 -2.18 -19.88 10.69
CA ARG A 448 -3.57 -20.14 10.26
C ARG A 448 -3.79 -20.01 8.75
N GLY A 449 -2.77 -19.58 8.00
CA GLY A 449 -2.88 -19.33 6.56
C GLY A 449 -3.76 -18.12 6.24
N VAL A 450 -3.84 -17.14 7.14
CA VAL A 450 -4.56 -15.87 7.00
C VAL A 450 -3.52 -14.75 6.93
N ALA A 451 -3.37 -14.14 5.77
CA ALA A 451 -2.41 -13.05 5.56
C ALA A 451 -2.93 -11.74 6.16
N LEU A 452 -2.04 -10.97 6.77
CA LEU A 452 -2.35 -9.62 7.24
C LEU A 452 -1.98 -8.59 6.17
N LYS A 453 -2.95 -7.74 5.81
CA LYS A 453 -2.79 -6.64 4.87
C LYS A 453 -2.86 -5.32 5.62
N GLY A 454 -1.72 -4.62 5.72
CA GLY A 454 -1.64 -3.28 6.29
C GLY A 454 -2.06 -2.20 5.30
N ASP A 455 -2.21 -0.99 5.80
CA ASP A 455 -2.47 0.21 5.01
C ASP A 455 -1.34 1.22 5.24
N ILE A 456 -0.77 1.73 4.16
CA ILE A 456 0.35 2.68 4.19
C ILE A 456 -0.13 4.02 3.65
N PRO A 457 -0.39 5.01 4.52
CA PRO A 457 -0.85 6.34 4.12
C PRO A 457 0.09 7.01 3.14
N ILE A 458 -0.46 7.72 2.15
CA ILE A 458 0.34 8.61 1.30
C ILE A 458 0.91 9.77 2.10
N GLY A 459 0.18 10.26 3.09
CA GLY A 459 0.55 11.42 3.90
C GLY A 459 1.32 11.10 5.18
N ILE A 460 1.88 12.15 5.76
CA ILE A 460 2.36 12.21 7.14
C ILE A 460 1.85 13.51 7.76
N SER A 461 1.83 13.60 9.08
CA SER A 461 1.59 14.91 9.69
C SER A 461 2.71 15.91 9.37
N ARG A 462 2.32 17.16 9.14
CA ARG A 462 3.26 18.27 8.94
C ARG A 462 4.18 18.47 10.14
N ASP A 463 3.67 18.21 11.32
CA ASP A 463 4.37 18.32 12.60
C ASP A 463 4.85 16.95 13.11
N SER A 464 5.08 15.98 12.20
CA SER A 464 5.60 14.65 12.53
C SER A 464 7.09 14.67 12.89
N VAL A 465 7.54 13.62 13.56
CA VAL A 465 8.97 13.39 13.81
C VAL A 465 9.73 13.25 12.48
N ASP A 466 9.13 12.67 11.46
CA ASP A 466 9.74 12.51 10.14
C ASP A 466 10.03 13.88 9.49
N ALA A 467 9.05 14.79 9.52
CA ALA A 467 9.21 16.14 9.00
C ALA A 467 10.19 17.00 9.86
N TRP A 468 10.25 16.78 11.17
CA TRP A 468 11.18 17.43 12.07
C TRP A 468 12.62 16.99 11.85
N LEU A 469 12.85 15.70 11.57
CA LEU A 469 14.18 15.14 11.35
C LEU A 469 14.75 15.47 9.96
N GLN A 470 13.91 15.39 8.93
CA GLN A 470 14.30 15.50 7.53
C GLN A 470 13.36 16.42 6.74
N PRO A 471 13.24 17.71 7.14
CA PRO A 471 12.27 18.63 6.52
C PRO A 471 12.51 18.83 5.01
N GLU A 472 13.75 18.62 4.54
CA GLU A 472 14.10 18.74 3.12
C GLU A 472 13.49 17.65 2.23
N LEU A 473 12.96 16.57 2.81
CA LEU A 473 12.25 15.52 2.06
C LEU A 473 10.79 15.89 1.74
N PHE A 474 10.29 16.97 2.34
CA PHE A 474 8.88 17.37 2.27
C PHE A 474 8.74 18.81 1.79
N ASN A 475 7.66 19.10 1.05
CA ASN A 475 7.27 20.47 0.69
C ASN A 475 6.33 20.97 1.79
N LEU A 476 6.91 21.55 2.84
CA LEU A 476 6.18 21.96 4.04
C LEU A 476 5.33 23.24 3.84
N ASP A 477 5.48 23.92 2.73
CA ASP A 477 4.69 25.08 2.28
C ASP A 477 3.45 24.71 1.46
N MET A 478 3.24 23.41 1.23
CA MET A 478 2.16 22.85 0.42
C MET A 478 1.36 21.80 1.19
N SER A 479 0.13 21.55 0.74
CA SER A 479 -0.71 20.45 1.20
C SER A 479 -1.03 19.49 0.07
N ALA A 480 -1.07 18.20 0.38
CA ALA A 480 -1.66 17.19 -0.50
C ALA A 480 -3.18 17.25 -0.44
N GLY A 481 -3.83 16.83 -1.50
CA GLY A 481 -5.28 16.75 -1.58
C GLY A 481 -5.76 16.02 -2.82
N ALA A 482 -7.02 16.20 -3.19
CA ALA A 482 -7.62 15.71 -4.40
C ALA A 482 -8.26 16.87 -5.19
N PRO A 483 -8.24 16.81 -6.54
CA PRO A 483 -8.97 17.77 -7.35
C PRO A 483 -10.48 17.65 -7.12
N PRO A 484 -11.27 18.67 -7.50
CA PRO A 484 -12.74 18.61 -7.50
C PRO A 484 -13.29 17.38 -8.23
N ASP A 485 -14.29 16.76 -7.62
CA ASP A 485 -15.08 15.67 -8.19
C ASP A 485 -16.57 15.80 -7.81
N ASP A 486 -17.39 14.83 -8.16
CA ASP A 486 -18.82 14.83 -7.88
C ASP A 486 -19.15 14.73 -6.37
N PHE A 487 -18.22 14.28 -5.55
CA PHE A 487 -18.36 14.13 -4.10
C PHE A 487 -17.83 15.35 -3.35
N ALA A 488 -16.84 16.04 -3.91
CA ALA A 488 -16.18 17.19 -3.32
C ALA A 488 -15.96 18.30 -4.37
N VAL A 489 -16.99 19.09 -4.63
CA VAL A 489 -17.02 20.15 -5.67
C VAL A 489 -15.88 21.16 -5.52
N LEU A 490 -15.42 21.43 -4.30
CA LEU A 490 -14.28 22.31 -4.01
C LEU A 490 -12.93 21.56 -3.97
N GLY A 491 -12.92 20.25 -4.25
CA GLY A 491 -11.78 19.40 -4.02
C GLY A 491 -11.55 19.11 -2.54
N GLN A 492 -10.54 18.28 -2.24
CA GLN A 492 -10.19 17.91 -0.88
C GLN A 492 -8.81 18.47 -0.53
N ASN A 493 -8.67 19.03 0.67
CA ASN A 493 -7.39 19.41 1.23
C ASN A 493 -7.10 18.54 2.46
N TRP A 494 -6.16 17.60 2.33
CA TRP A 494 -5.85 16.64 3.39
C TRP A 494 -4.92 17.17 4.48
N GLY A 495 -4.31 18.36 4.26
CA GLY A 495 -3.43 19.01 5.24
C GLY A 495 -2.01 18.44 5.32
N PHE A 496 -1.70 17.32 4.68
CA PHE A 496 -0.38 16.69 4.68
C PHE A 496 0.59 17.43 3.75
N PRO A 497 1.88 17.51 4.07
CA PRO A 497 2.87 18.03 3.14
C PRO A 497 3.02 17.08 1.94
N THR A 498 3.36 17.62 0.78
CA THR A 498 3.76 16.80 -0.37
C THR A 498 5.26 16.44 -0.30
N TYR A 499 5.71 15.52 -1.14
CA TYR A 499 7.09 15.00 -1.12
C TYR A 499 8.01 15.73 -2.09
N ASN A 500 9.22 16.01 -1.64
CA ASN A 500 10.33 16.44 -2.51
C ASN A 500 10.96 15.19 -3.17
N TRP A 501 10.33 14.70 -4.22
CA TRP A 501 10.76 13.47 -4.90
C TRP A 501 12.16 13.56 -5.51
N GLU A 502 12.62 14.76 -5.89
CA GLU A 502 13.98 14.95 -6.42
C GLU A 502 15.04 14.76 -5.34
N LYS A 503 14.77 15.26 -4.14
CA LYS A 503 15.64 15.04 -3.01
C LYS A 503 15.68 13.57 -2.60
N MET A 504 14.51 12.93 -2.53
CA MET A 504 14.41 11.52 -2.18
C MET A 504 15.07 10.59 -3.21
N ALA A 505 15.07 10.97 -4.49
CA ALA A 505 15.71 10.16 -5.53
C ALA A 505 17.24 10.07 -5.38
N ARG A 506 17.89 11.04 -4.71
CA ARG A 506 19.35 11.08 -4.56
C ARG A 506 19.92 9.92 -3.75
N ASP A 507 19.13 9.38 -2.82
CA ASP A 507 19.47 8.22 -2.00
C ASP A 507 18.63 6.98 -2.33
N ASN A 508 18.06 6.97 -3.54
CA ASN A 508 17.19 5.90 -4.01
C ASN A 508 15.98 5.69 -3.09
N TYR A 509 15.34 6.80 -2.67
CA TYR A 509 14.13 6.80 -1.84
C TYR A 509 14.30 6.07 -0.49
N ALA A 510 15.43 6.24 0.17
CA ALA A 510 15.80 5.49 1.37
C ALA A 510 14.74 5.58 2.49
N TRP A 511 14.14 6.76 2.70
CA TRP A 511 13.07 6.95 3.70
C TRP A 511 11.84 6.07 3.42
N TRP A 512 11.33 6.07 2.19
CA TRP A 512 10.20 5.21 1.79
C TRP A 512 10.53 3.72 1.90
N ARG A 513 11.71 3.33 1.44
CA ARG A 513 12.17 1.94 1.53
C ARG A 513 12.30 1.46 2.98
N ALA A 514 12.77 2.33 3.89
CA ALA A 514 12.84 2.01 5.31
C ALA A 514 11.43 1.83 5.91
N ARG A 515 10.48 2.70 5.54
CA ARG A 515 9.07 2.59 5.95
C ARG A 515 8.45 1.27 5.50
N PHE A 516 8.61 0.90 4.22
CA PHE A 516 8.08 -0.38 3.73
C PHE A 516 8.72 -1.58 4.42
N ARG A 517 10.04 -1.57 4.64
CA ARG A 517 10.73 -2.65 5.37
C ARG A 517 10.23 -2.79 6.80
N LYS A 518 9.95 -1.69 7.48
CA LYS A 518 9.40 -1.75 8.84
C LYS A 518 8.00 -2.38 8.85
N MET A 519 7.15 -2.01 7.91
CA MET A 519 5.81 -2.60 7.80
C MET A 519 5.83 -4.08 7.39
N ALA A 520 6.81 -4.51 6.60
CA ALA A 520 7.00 -5.92 6.23
C ALA A 520 7.36 -6.85 7.41
N GLU A 521 7.70 -6.29 8.57
CA GLU A 521 7.89 -7.06 9.80
C GLU A 521 6.56 -7.54 10.40
N TYR A 522 5.45 -6.90 10.01
CA TYR A 522 4.11 -7.12 10.59
C TYR A 522 3.07 -7.58 9.58
N PHE A 523 3.28 -7.32 8.28
CA PHE A 523 2.30 -7.53 7.24
C PHE A 523 2.86 -8.37 6.10
N ASP A 524 1.97 -9.16 5.51
CA ASP A 524 2.24 -9.99 4.34
C ASP A 524 1.88 -9.29 3.03
N ALA A 525 0.93 -8.36 3.11
CA ALA A 525 0.44 -7.54 2.03
C ALA A 525 0.22 -6.11 2.52
N TYR A 526 0.15 -5.14 1.62
CA TYR A 526 -0.19 -3.77 1.97
C TYR A 526 -1.02 -3.08 0.88
N ARG A 527 -1.85 -2.14 1.32
CA ARG A 527 -2.49 -1.16 0.46
C ARG A 527 -1.58 0.07 0.39
N ILE A 528 -1.18 0.46 -0.81
CA ILE A 528 -0.63 1.80 -1.02
C ILE A 528 -1.82 2.74 -1.12
N ASP A 529 -1.96 3.59 -0.12
CA ASP A 529 -2.94 4.66 -0.12
C ASP A 529 -2.58 5.68 -1.20
N HIS A 530 -3.58 6.10 -1.98
CA HIS A 530 -3.45 7.07 -3.05
C HIS A 530 -2.24 6.84 -3.97
N VAL A 531 -2.18 5.67 -4.61
CA VAL A 531 -1.05 5.31 -5.50
C VAL A 531 -0.82 6.35 -6.60
N LEU A 532 -1.87 7.08 -7.00
CA LEU A 532 -1.78 8.17 -7.97
C LEU A 532 -0.77 9.25 -7.55
N GLY A 533 -0.54 9.42 -6.24
CA GLY A 533 0.46 10.33 -5.69
C GLY A 533 1.91 9.99 -6.09
N PHE A 534 2.18 8.75 -6.50
CA PHE A 534 3.49 8.35 -7.04
C PHE A 534 3.64 8.68 -8.53
N PHE A 535 2.54 8.88 -9.23
CA PHE A 535 2.51 9.43 -10.60
C PHE A 535 2.51 10.95 -10.55
N ARG A 536 1.56 11.50 -9.82
CA ARG A 536 1.28 12.92 -9.59
C ARG A 536 0.49 13.09 -8.29
N ILE A 537 0.74 14.15 -7.56
CA ILE A 537 -0.05 14.52 -6.38
C ILE A 537 -0.79 15.83 -6.63
N TRP A 538 -2.04 15.93 -6.20
CA TRP A 538 -2.71 17.22 -6.15
C TRP A 538 -2.12 18.05 -5.02
N GLN A 539 -1.51 19.17 -5.38
CA GLN A 539 -0.76 20.03 -4.46
C GLN A 539 -1.48 21.37 -4.31
N ILE A 540 -1.73 21.76 -3.07
CA ILE A 540 -2.50 22.94 -2.71
C ILE A 540 -1.60 23.87 -1.91
N PRO A 541 -1.48 25.17 -2.27
CA PRO A 541 -0.74 26.14 -1.47
C PRO A 541 -1.32 26.28 -0.05
N LEU A 542 -0.49 26.47 0.98
CA LEU A 542 -0.98 26.66 2.36
C LEU A 542 -1.89 27.88 2.53
N SER A 543 -1.79 28.86 1.64
CA SER A 543 -2.70 30.03 1.59
C SER A 543 -4.11 29.68 1.16
N ALA A 544 -4.33 28.53 0.50
CA ALA A 544 -5.64 28.03 0.09
C ALA A 544 -6.23 27.07 1.13
N LEU A 545 -7.56 27.08 1.25
CA LEU A 545 -8.34 26.16 2.09
C LEU A 545 -8.90 25.01 1.25
N HIS A 546 -9.26 25.30 0.01
CA HIS A 546 -9.92 24.38 -0.91
C HIS A 546 -8.98 23.83 -1.96
N GLY A 547 -9.38 22.74 -2.60
CA GLY A 547 -8.62 22.12 -3.68
C GLY A 547 -8.63 22.87 -5.01
N LEU A 548 -9.52 23.83 -5.22
CA LEU A 548 -9.69 24.52 -6.50
C LEU A 548 -8.44 25.28 -6.99
N LEU A 549 -7.66 25.84 -6.09
CA LEU A 549 -6.39 26.52 -6.41
C LEU A 549 -5.17 25.60 -6.41
N GLY A 550 -5.42 24.30 -6.34
CA GLY A 550 -4.38 23.28 -6.46
C GLY A 550 -3.95 23.03 -7.91
N TYR A 551 -2.90 22.27 -8.06
CA TYR A 551 -2.37 21.81 -9.34
C TYR A 551 -1.63 20.47 -9.15
N PHE A 552 -1.43 19.71 -10.24
CA PHE A 552 -0.67 18.47 -10.16
C PHE A 552 0.84 18.72 -10.03
N ASN A 553 1.44 18.19 -9.01
CA ASN A 553 2.88 18.11 -8.83
C ASN A 553 3.31 16.61 -8.95
N ARG A 554 4.10 16.23 -9.94
CA ARG A 554 4.70 17.03 -11.01
C ARG A 554 3.76 17.09 -12.22
N ALA A 555 3.87 18.19 -12.95
CA ALA A 555 3.26 18.36 -14.25
C ALA A 555 4.23 19.15 -15.15
N LEU A 556 3.84 19.32 -16.41
CA LEU A 556 4.53 20.14 -17.39
C LEU A 556 3.74 21.45 -17.56
N PRO A 557 3.96 22.46 -16.68
CA PRO A 557 3.21 23.70 -16.77
C PRO A 557 3.54 24.45 -18.08
N LEU A 558 2.65 25.32 -18.49
CA LEU A 558 2.71 26.03 -19.78
C LEU A 558 3.35 27.41 -19.64
N THR A 559 4.17 27.77 -20.61
CA THR A 559 4.63 29.15 -20.76
C THR A 559 3.69 29.95 -21.66
N PRO A 560 3.63 31.30 -21.56
CA PRO A 560 2.84 32.14 -22.46
C PRO A 560 3.16 31.92 -23.95
N ASP A 561 4.44 31.70 -24.29
CA ASP A 561 4.88 31.41 -25.64
C ASP A 561 4.35 30.08 -26.19
N GLU A 562 4.29 29.03 -25.34
CA GLU A 562 3.68 27.74 -25.70
C GLU A 562 2.17 27.88 -25.88
N MET A 563 1.49 28.59 -24.98
CA MET A 563 0.05 28.84 -25.07
C MET A 563 -0.31 29.52 -26.40
N LEU A 564 0.46 30.52 -26.80
CA LEU A 564 0.26 31.19 -28.07
C LEU A 564 0.57 30.29 -29.27
N ARG A 565 1.74 29.64 -29.26
CA ARG A 565 2.24 28.88 -30.42
C ARG A 565 1.45 27.59 -30.66
N GLU A 566 1.05 26.88 -29.63
CA GLU A 566 0.45 25.55 -29.73
C GLU A 566 -1.09 25.59 -29.71
N PHE A 567 -1.66 26.60 -29.07
CA PHE A 567 -3.11 26.70 -28.86
C PHE A 567 -3.75 28.00 -29.40
N ASP A 568 -2.96 28.91 -29.96
CA ASP A 568 -3.39 30.24 -30.37
C ASP A 568 -4.10 31.05 -29.27
N PHE A 569 -3.72 30.75 -28.00
CA PHE A 569 -4.30 31.36 -26.80
C PHE A 569 -3.42 32.51 -26.31
N GLN A 570 -3.97 33.71 -26.29
CA GLN A 570 -3.32 34.92 -25.84
C GLN A 570 -3.40 35.03 -24.30
N PHE A 571 -2.34 34.65 -23.63
CA PHE A 571 -2.26 34.72 -22.18
C PHE A 571 -1.97 36.14 -21.69
N ASN A 572 -2.73 36.59 -20.68
CA ASN A 572 -2.46 37.80 -19.92
C ASN A 572 -2.38 37.48 -18.43
N LYS A 573 -1.18 37.58 -17.87
CA LYS A 573 -0.92 37.18 -16.46
C LYS A 573 -1.83 37.93 -15.49
N GLU A 574 -1.87 39.28 -15.59
CA GLU A 574 -2.60 40.13 -14.65
C GLU A 574 -4.11 39.83 -14.63
N ARG A 575 -4.68 39.51 -15.80
CA ARG A 575 -6.10 39.18 -15.94
C ARG A 575 -6.43 37.75 -15.56
N MET A 576 -5.54 36.80 -15.84
CA MET A 576 -5.88 35.37 -15.83
C MET A 576 -5.40 34.62 -14.59
N THR A 577 -4.47 35.20 -13.82
CA THR A 577 -4.00 34.66 -12.53
C THR A 577 -4.53 35.41 -11.32
N GLN A 578 -5.27 36.51 -11.53
CA GLN A 578 -5.95 37.24 -10.47
C GLN A 578 -7.45 36.98 -10.52
N PRO A 579 -8.13 37.04 -9.35
CA PRO A 579 -9.59 36.85 -9.30
C PRO A 579 -10.34 37.83 -10.21
N TYR A 580 -11.23 37.27 -11.05
CA TYR A 580 -12.13 38.10 -11.88
C TYR A 580 -13.32 38.52 -11.05
N ILE A 581 -13.43 39.80 -10.70
CA ILE A 581 -14.49 40.33 -9.83
C ILE A 581 -15.17 41.48 -10.56
N SER A 582 -16.45 41.30 -10.96
CA SER A 582 -17.27 42.29 -11.60
C SER A 582 -18.53 42.63 -10.79
N ASP A 583 -19.17 43.77 -11.04
CA ASP A 583 -20.45 44.16 -10.40
C ASP A 583 -21.55 43.09 -10.59
N ALA A 584 -21.63 42.49 -11.77
CA ALA A 584 -22.59 41.43 -12.04
C ALA A 584 -22.38 40.19 -11.17
N MET A 585 -21.12 39.81 -10.99
CA MET A 585 -20.75 38.70 -10.13
C MET A 585 -21.05 39.01 -8.66
N LEU A 586 -20.74 40.23 -8.19
CA LEU A 586 -21.04 40.63 -6.83
C LEU A 586 -22.54 40.57 -6.53
N ALA A 587 -23.36 41.03 -7.46
CA ALA A 587 -24.82 40.98 -7.36
C ALA A 587 -25.34 39.52 -7.32
N GLU A 588 -24.73 38.60 -8.10
CA GLU A 588 -25.12 37.18 -8.14
C GLU A 588 -24.76 36.45 -6.84
N ILE A 589 -23.55 36.68 -6.31
CA ILE A 589 -23.05 35.96 -5.11
C ILE A 589 -23.62 36.53 -3.81
N PHE A 590 -23.69 37.88 -3.71
CA PHE A 590 -23.97 38.54 -2.43
C PHE A 590 -25.37 39.15 -2.35
N GLY A 591 -26.09 39.31 -3.48
CA GLY A 591 -27.39 39.91 -3.51
C GLY A 591 -27.39 41.31 -2.85
N ASP A 592 -28.24 41.51 -1.82
CA ASP A 592 -28.34 42.76 -1.06
C ASP A 592 -27.07 43.17 -0.32
N LEU A 593 -26.16 42.23 -0.04
CA LEU A 593 -24.87 42.49 0.63
C LEU A 593 -23.76 42.97 -0.34
N ALA A 594 -24.03 43.01 -1.65
CA ALA A 594 -23.02 43.34 -2.67
C ALA A 594 -22.38 44.72 -2.46
N GLU A 595 -23.18 45.74 -2.09
CA GLU A 595 -22.68 47.12 -1.84
C GLU A 595 -21.79 47.18 -0.59
N GLN A 596 -22.17 46.46 0.45
CA GLN A 596 -21.33 46.31 1.66
C GLN A 596 -19.99 45.64 1.31
N VAL A 597 -20.04 44.51 0.60
CA VAL A 597 -18.83 43.79 0.21
C VAL A 597 -17.93 44.68 -0.65
N ARG A 598 -18.48 45.39 -1.61
CA ARG A 598 -17.75 46.34 -2.46
C ARG A 598 -17.00 47.39 -1.65
N SER A 599 -17.69 48.01 -0.68
CA SER A 599 -17.13 49.12 0.09
C SER A 599 -16.16 48.71 1.16
N GLU A 600 -16.38 47.54 1.81
CA GLU A 600 -15.63 47.12 2.97
C GLU A 600 -14.43 46.19 2.64
N TYR A 601 -14.56 45.35 1.60
CA TYR A 601 -13.58 44.25 1.35
C TYR A 601 -12.85 44.38 0.00
N LEU A 602 -13.34 45.24 -0.92
CA LEU A 602 -12.77 45.37 -2.26
C LEU A 602 -12.17 46.75 -2.48
N SER A 603 -11.31 46.82 -3.50
CA SER A 603 -10.76 48.05 -4.06
C SER A 603 -11.03 48.07 -5.55
N PRO A 604 -11.43 49.23 -6.15
CA PRO A 604 -11.60 49.34 -7.58
C PRO A 604 -10.26 49.11 -8.30
N SER A 605 -10.32 48.42 -9.43
CA SER A 605 -9.19 48.16 -10.31
C SER A 605 -9.40 48.86 -11.64
N ASP A 606 -8.37 48.97 -12.47
CA ASP A 606 -8.51 49.41 -13.87
C ASP A 606 -9.47 48.48 -14.62
N ASN A 607 -10.15 49.00 -15.61
CA ASN A 607 -11.11 48.25 -16.43
C ASN A 607 -12.50 47.94 -15.80
N GLY A 608 -12.90 48.62 -14.72
CA GLY A 608 -14.22 48.43 -14.11
C GLY A 608 -14.38 47.11 -13.35
N LEU A 609 -13.28 46.46 -12.98
CA LEU A 609 -13.24 45.31 -12.12
C LEU A 609 -12.86 45.75 -10.68
N PHE A 610 -12.88 44.77 -9.77
CA PHE A 610 -12.46 44.95 -8.39
C PHE A 610 -11.36 43.94 -8.04
N THR A 611 -10.56 44.26 -7.02
CA THR A 611 -9.58 43.37 -6.36
C THR A 611 -9.91 43.30 -4.88
N LEU A 612 -9.64 42.15 -4.25
CA LEU A 612 -9.69 42.05 -2.83
C LEU A 612 -8.62 42.95 -2.18
N ARG A 613 -8.95 43.50 -1.02
CA ARG A 613 -7.94 44.25 -0.25
C ARG A 613 -6.76 43.37 0.10
N PRO A 614 -5.51 43.88 0.22
CA PRO A 614 -4.31 43.09 0.44
C PRO A 614 -4.38 42.12 1.62
N GLU A 615 -5.05 42.52 2.68
CA GLU A 615 -5.28 41.70 3.90
C GLU A 615 -6.18 40.49 3.66
N LEU A 616 -6.89 40.43 2.54
CA LEU A 616 -7.82 39.37 2.13
C LEU A 616 -7.37 38.63 0.86
N SER A 617 -6.09 38.77 0.50
CA SER A 617 -5.54 38.24 -0.73
C SER A 617 -5.45 36.71 -0.79
N THR A 618 -5.76 36.01 0.32
CA THR A 618 -5.73 34.54 0.41
C THR A 618 -6.96 33.99 1.12
N GLN A 619 -7.34 32.76 0.79
CA GLN A 619 -8.45 32.07 1.46
C GLN A 619 -8.23 31.93 2.96
N ARG A 620 -6.99 31.66 3.38
CA ARG A 620 -6.64 31.56 4.81
C ARG A 620 -6.84 32.88 5.55
N ALA A 621 -6.41 33.98 4.95
CA ALA A 621 -6.61 35.32 5.54
C ALA A 621 -8.10 35.66 5.71
N VAL A 622 -8.94 35.32 4.71
CA VAL A 622 -10.39 35.46 4.83
C VAL A 622 -10.93 34.62 5.98
N ALA A 623 -10.58 33.34 6.05
CA ALA A 623 -11.03 32.45 7.11
C ALA A 623 -10.58 32.92 8.51
N GLU A 624 -9.38 33.43 8.65
CA GLU A 624 -8.85 33.99 9.91
C GLU A 624 -9.61 35.24 10.34
N MET A 625 -9.96 36.14 9.41
CA MET A 625 -10.77 37.30 9.68
C MET A 625 -12.15 36.94 10.25
N PHE A 626 -12.77 35.91 9.70
CA PHE A 626 -14.12 35.45 10.12
C PHE A 626 -14.12 34.35 11.19
N ALA A 627 -12.96 33.98 11.72
CA ALA A 627 -12.83 32.86 12.69
C ALA A 627 -13.65 33.02 13.96
N SER A 628 -13.93 34.25 14.36
CA SER A 628 -14.70 34.59 15.58
C SER A 628 -16.17 34.97 15.28
N THR A 629 -16.62 34.76 14.04
CA THR A 629 -18.02 35.08 13.65
C THR A 629 -19.00 34.16 14.38
N ASP A 630 -20.07 34.75 14.89
CA ASP A 630 -21.17 33.99 15.47
C ASP A 630 -21.80 33.05 14.42
N PRO A 631 -21.92 31.74 14.73
CA PRO A 631 -22.54 30.78 13.79
C PRO A 631 -23.98 31.12 13.38
N THR A 632 -24.65 32.04 14.09
CA THR A 632 -26.02 32.52 13.78
C THR A 632 -26.03 33.80 12.93
N ASP A 633 -24.87 34.41 12.67
CA ASP A 633 -24.74 35.60 11.82
C ASP A 633 -24.67 35.20 10.32
N GLU A 634 -25.86 34.98 9.74
CA GLU A 634 -26.03 34.58 8.35
C GLU A 634 -25.39 35.56 7.36
N ALA A 635 -25.39 36.86 7.65
CA ALA A 635 -24.82 37.88 6.78
C ALA A 635 -23.28 37.72 6.70
N SER A 636 -22.62 37.68 7.87
CA SER A 636 -21.17 37.50 7.95
C SER A 636 -20.72 36.14 7.38
N LEU A 637 -21.48 35.06 7.60
CA LEU A 637 -21.20 33.77 7.00
C LEU A 637 -21.36 33.77 5.48
N THR A 638 -22.34 34.49 4.95
CA THR A 638 -22.55 34.67 3.50
C THR A 638 -21.41 35.48 2.90
N ILE A 639 -20.98 36.57 3.55
CA ILE A 639 -19.83 37.37 3.11
C ILE A 639 -18.56 36.49 3.09
N CYS A 640 -18.29 35.76 4.17
CA CYS A 640 -17.12 34.87 4.24
C CYS A 640 -17.09 33.87 3.08
N ARG A 641 -18.18 33.13 2.86
CA ARG A 641 -18.29 32.16 1.76
C ARG A 641 -18.11 32.81 0.39
N GLY A 642 -18.74 33.95 0.14
CA GLY A 642 -18.60 34.67 -1.11
C GLY A 642 -17.19 35.21 -1.33
N LEU A 643 -16.50 35.72 -0.31
CA LEU A 643 -15.10 36.15 -0.43
C LEU A 643 -14.16 34.98 -0.79
N LEU A 644 -14.39 33.80 -0.20
CA LEU A 644 -13.66 32.59 -0.57
C LEU A 644 -13.91 32.21 -2.03
N GLU A 645 -15.16 32.27 -2.49
CA GLU A 645 -15.54 32.02 -3.87
C GLU A 645 -14.93 33.04 -4.84
N LEU A 646 -14.82 34.31 -4.46
CA LEU A 646 -14.15 35.33 -5.28
C LEU A 646 -12.68 34.94 -5.57
N LEU A 647 -11.96 34.42 -4.57
CA LEU A 647 -10.56 34.03 -4.70
C LEU A 647 -10.34 32.86 -5.67
N ASP A 648 -11.35 32.04 -5.90
CA ASP A 648 -11.30 30.91 -6.82
C ASP A 648 -11.50 31.30 -8.28
N GLN A 649 -11.83 32.58 -8.59
CA GLN A 649 -12.20 33.05 -9.93
C GLN A 649 -11.00 33.39 -10.81
N VAL A 650 -10.07 32.44 -10.95
CA VAL A 650 -8.88 32.54 -11.80
C VAL A 650 -8.94 31.52 -12.93
N LEU A 651 -8.24 31.78 -14.04
CA LEU A 651 -8.09 30.83 -15.16
C LEU A 651 -6.83 29.97 -15.03
N PHE A 652 -5.79 30.53 -14.45
CA PHE A 652 -4.51 29.88 -14.27
C PHE A 652 -3.94 30.08 -12.87
N VAL A 653 -3.17 29.10 -12.42
CA VAL A 653 -2.35 29.15 -11.20
C VAL A 653 -0.88 29.16 -11.62
N GLU A 654 -0.08 30.11 -11.14
CA GLU A 654 1.35 30.15 -11.41
C GLU A 654 2.09 29.08 -10.61
N ASP A 655 3.03 28.38 -11.24
CA ASP A 655 3.88 27.39 -10.56
C ASP A 655 4.89 28.10 -9.64
N PRO A 656 4.85 27.90 -8.33
CA PRO A 656 5.74 28.61 -7.39
C PRO A 656 7.21 28.18 -7.51
N TYR A 657 7.49 27.03 -8.09
CA TYR A 657 8.86 26.51 -8.29
C TYR A 657 9.41 26.82 -9.67
N GLN A 658 8.55 27.24 -10.61
CA GLN A 658 8.88 27.59 -11.98
C GLN A 658 8.23 28.92 -12.35
N PRO A 659 8.75 30.07 -11.88
CA PRO A 659 8.17 31.39 -12.20
C PRO A 659 7.98 31.60 -13.72
N GLY A 660 6.84 32.15 -14.11
CA GLY A 660 6.48 32.34 -15.51
C GLY A 660 5.91 31.10 -16.20
N HIS A 661 5.66 30.02 -15.45
CA HIS A 661 4.96 28.83 -15.91
C HIS A 661 3.61 28.72 -15.19
N PHE A 662 2.58 28.23 -15.89
CA PHE A 662 1.22 28.30 -15.42
C PHE A 662 0.49 26.96 -15.61
N HIS A 663 -0.37 26.63 -14.66
CA HIS A 663 -1.30 25.51 -14.72
C HIS A 663 -2.70 26.03 -15.00
N PRO A 664 -3.45 25.51 -15.97
CA PRO A 664 -4.87 25.82 -16.07
C PRO A 664 -5.56 25.45 -14.74
N ARG A 665 -6.41 26.35 -14.22
CA ARG A 665 -7.16 26.02 -12.99
C ARG A 665 -8.14 24.89 -13.29
N ILE A 666 -8.18 23.89 -12.43
CA ILE A 666 -9.11 22.77 -12.57
C ILE A 666 -10.57 23.29 -12.55
N THR A 667 -11.44 22.71 -13.36
CA THR A 667 -12.84 23.17 -13.54
C THR A 667 -12.99 24.67 -13.89
N ALA A 668 -11.98 25.29 -14.51
CA ALA A 668 -12.03 26.70 -14.87
C ALA A 668 -13.26 27.08 -15.71
N TYR A 669 -13.80 26.14 -16.49
CA TYR A 669 -15.02 26.31 -17.30
C TYR A 669 -16.28 26.66 -16.48
N THR A 670 -16.29 26.44 -15.17
CA THR A 670 -17.37 26.86 -14.27
C THR A 670 -17.24 28.29 -13.77
N SER A 671 -16.04 28.91 -13.93
CA SER A 671 -15.73 30.21 -13.35
C SER A 671 -16.32 31.40 -14.12
N TYR A 672 -16.52 32.50 -13.44
CA TYR A 672 -16.84 33.78 -14.03
C TYR A 672 -15.74 34.29 -14.96
N ALA A 673 -14.48 34.02 -14.61
CA ALA A 673 -13.33 34.36 -15.43
C ALA A 673 -13.40 33.72 -16.82
N TYR A 674 -13.81 32.44 -16.90
CA TYR A 674 -14.02 31.72 -18.18
C TYR A 674 -15.21 32.25 -18.92
N ARG A 675 -16.35 32.48 -18.25
CA ARG A 675 -17.57 33.05 -18.88
C ARG A 675 -17.32 34.43 -19.49
N ALA A 676 -16.38 35.19 -18.96
CA ALA A 676 -15.99 36.51 -19.44
C ALA A 676 -15.01 36.49 -20.63
N LEU A 677 -14.51 35.33 -21.05
CA LEU A 677 -13.68 35.20 -22.24
C LEU A 677 -14.54 35.38 -23.52
N PRO A 678 -13.98 35.98 -24.58
CA PRO A 678 -14.55 35.91 -25.92
C PRO A 678 -14.73 34.47 -26.39
N ASP A 679 -15.68 34.18 -27.26
CA ASP A 679 -15.99 32.84 -27.77
C ASP A 679 -14.77 32.14 -28.39
N ALA A 680 -13.96 32.86 -29.17
CA ALA A 680 -12.75 32.33 -29.76
C ALA A 680 -11.72 31.92 -28.70
N ASP A 681 -11.49 32.77 -27.70
CA ASP A 681 -10.56 32.53 -26.63
C ASP A 681 -11.02 31.35 -25.75
N ARG A 682 -12.33 31.16 -25.56
CA ARG A 682 -12.88 29.99 -24.86
C ARG A 682 -12.54 28.69 -25.59
N GLN A 683 -12.70 28.64 -26.91
CA GLN A 683 -12.37 27.46 -27.71
C GLN A 683 -10.89 27.13 -27.64
N HIS A 684 -10.01 28.14 -27.71
CA HIS A 684 -8.57 27.95 -27.56
C HIS A 684 -8.21 27.47 -26.15
N PHE A 685 -8.83 28.02 -25.12
CA PHE A 685 -8.68 27.61 -23.75
C PHE A 685 -9.14 26.17 -23.52
N ASP A 686 -10.29 25.77 -24.07
CA ASP A 686 -10.81 24.40 -23.95
C ASP A 686 -9.85 23.40 -24.58
N HIS A 687 -9.26 23.72 -25.74
CA HIS A 687 -8.26 22.86 -26.37
C HIS A 687 -7.00 22.73 -25.50
N LEU A 688 -6.47 23.85 -24.99
CA LEU A 688 -5.35 23.90 -24.06
C LEU A 688 -5.64 23.11 -22.78
N TYR A 689 -6.81 23.32 -22.17
CA TYR A 689 -7.25 22.63 -20.95
C TYR A 689 -7.32 21.13 -21.12
N HIS A 690 -7.95 20.69 -22.23
CA HIS A 690 -8.06 19.27 -22.54
C HIS A 690 -6.67 18.63 -22.77
N ASP A 691 -5.80 19.30 -23.53
CA ASP A 691 -4.43 18.81 -23.73
C ASP A 691 -3.68 18.67 -22.42
N PHE A 692 -3.75 19.71 -21.57
CA PHE A 692 -3.04 19.73 -20.30
C PHE A 692 -3.43 18.60 -19.36
N TYR A 693 -4.73 18.35 -19.16
CA TYR A 693 -5.20 17.39 -18.16
C TYR A 693 -5.25 15.95 -18.66
N TYR A 694 -5.42 15.71 -19.97
CA TYR A 694 -5.70 14.37 -20.49
C TYR A 694 -4.67 13.82 -21.48
N ARG A 695 -3.68 14.62 -21.91
CA ARG A 695 -2.71 14.19 -22.91
C ARG A 695 -1.26 14.57 -22.59
N ARG A 696 -0.97 15.87 -22.42
CA ARG A 696 0.37 16.45 -22.31
C ARG A 696 1.25 15.74 -21.25
N ASN A 697 0.67 15.45 -20.12
CA ASN A 697 1.38 14.97 -18.95
C ASN A 697 1.47 13.44 -18.85
N ASP A 698 0.73 12.69 -19.67
CA ASP A 698 0.56 11.26 -19.44
C ASP A 698 1.89 10.48 -19.49
N ASN A 699 2.70 10.69 -20.52
CA ASN A 699 4.00 10.03 -20.63
C ASN A 699 4.98 10.48 -19.51
N PHE A 700 4.94 11.76 -19.15
CA PHE A 700 5.75 12.30 -18.06
C PHE A 700 5.40 11.67 -16.70
N TRP A 701 4.11 11.46 -16.43
CA TRP A 701 3.64 10.77 -15.22
C TRP A 701 4.01 9.29 -15.23
N ARG A 702 3.91 8.63 -16.40
CA ARG A 702 4.38 7.25 -16.57
C ARG A 702 5.85 7.09 -16.21
N GLU A 703 6.72 7.92 -16.77
CA GLU A 703 8.15 7.89 -16.48
C GLU A 703 8.45 8.22 -15.01
N SER A 704 7.72 9.17 -14.44
CA SER A 704 7.83 9.55 -13.02
C SER A 704 7.51 8.37 -12.10
N ALA A 705 6.44 7.63 -12.38
CA ALA A 705 6.06 6.45 -11.61
C ALA A 705 7.06 5.30 -11.76
N LEU A 706 7.49 5.00 -13.00
CA LEU A 706 8.48 3.95 -13.27
C LEU A 706 9.86 4.24 -12.69
N ARG A 707 10.17 5.48 -12.37
CA ARG A 707 11.40 5.85 -11.64
C ARG A 707 11.26 5.59 -10.14
N LYS A 708 10.07 5.83 -9.56
CA LYS A 708 9.83 5.77 -8.11
C LYS A 708 9.40 4.40 -7.62
N LEU A 709 8.40 3.80 -8.27
CA LEU A 709 7.76 2.59 -7.77
C LEU A 709 8.69 1.36 -7.74
N PRO A 710 9.49 1.02 -8.78
CA PRO A 710 10.29 -0.19 -8.74
C PRO A 710 11.20 -0.31 -7.52
N PRO A 711 12.06 0.68 -7.17
CA PRO A 711 12.93 0.56 -6.00
C PRO A 711 12.18 0.47 -4.68
N LEU A 712 10.94 0.96 -4.62
CA LEU A 712 10.08 0.86 -3.44
C LEU A 712 9.50 -0.55 -3.32
N LEU A 713 8.90 -1.05 -4.41
CA LEU A 713 8.28 -2.38 -4.45
C LEU A 713 9.30 -3.48 -4.21
N ASP A 714 10.50 -3.36 -4.75
CA ASP A 714 11.58 -4.34 -4.58
C ASP A 714 12.25 -4.25 -3.19
N SER A 715 11.88 -3.28 -2.35
CA SER A 715 12.41 -3.16 -0.99
C SER A 715 11.88 -4.21 -0.02
N THR A 716 10.75 -4.86 -0.34
CA THR A 716 10.09 -5.90 0.45
C THR A 716 9.50 -6.98 -0.46
N ARG A 717 9.06 -8.09 0.16
CA ARG A 717 8.32 -9.15 -0.54
C ARG A 717 6.81 -9.14 -0.22
N MET A 718 6.28 -8.07 0.37
CA MET A 718 4.85 -7.96 0.61
C MET A 718 4.06 -7.92 -0.71
N LEU A 719 2.87 -8.52 -0.73
CA LEU A 719 1.93 -8.39 -1.85
C LEU A 719 1.44 -6.94 -1.95
N VAL A 720 1.55 -6.35 -3.14
CA VAL A 720 1.24 -4.94 -3.37
C VAL A 720 -0.17 -4.78 -3.90
N CYS A 721 -0.99 -4.04 -3.15
CA CYS A 721 -2.32 -3.62 -3.56
C CYS A 721 -2.35 -2.09 -3.59
N ALA A 722 -2.87 -1.52 -4.66
CA ALA A 722 -2.95 -0.07 -4.81
C ALA A 722 -4.38 0.43 -4.56
N GLU A 723 -4.50 1.62 -3.99
CA GLU A 723 -5.73 2.39 -4.07
C GLU A 723 -5.58 3.36 -5.24
N ASP A 724 -6.32 3.13 -6.31
CA ASP A 724 -6.26 3.83 -7.59
C ASP A 724 -7.64 4.39 -7.99
N LEU A 725 -8.32 5.01 -7.02
CA LEU A 725 -9.61 5.68 -7.23
C LEU A 725 -9.43 7.17 -7.57
N GLY A 726 -10.45 7.77 -8.17
CA GLY A 726 -10.51 9.18 -8.53
C GLY A 726 -10.19 9.48 -10.00
N MET A 727 -9.56 10.62 -10.28
CA MET A 727 -9.18 11.02 -11.65
C MET A 727 -7.93 10.25 -12.09
N ILE A 728 -8.10 9.11 -12.78
CA ILE A 728 -7.03 8.18 -13.13
C ILE A 728 -6.40 8.56 -14.49
N PRO A 729 -5.09 8.88 -14.58
CA PRO A 729 -4.39 9.05 -15.85
C PRO A 729 -4.37 7.78 -16.69
N ALA A 730 -4.35 7.92 -18.02
CA ALA A 730 -4.38 6.78 -18.94
C ALA A 730 -3.18 5.82 -18.76
N CYS A 731 -2.02 6.33 -18.34
CA CYS A 731 -0.82 5.53 -18.09
C CYS A 731 -0.88 4.63 -16.84
N VAL A 732 -1.78 4.89 -15.88
CA VAL A 732 -1.80 4.18 -14.59
C VAL A 732 -2.07 2.69 -14.72
N PRO A 733 -3.12 2.22 -15.42
CA PRO A 733 -3.40 0.80 -15.55
C PRO A 733 -2.26 0.01 -16.18
N GLU A 734 -1.58 0.58 -17.18
CA GLU A 734 -0.44 -0.06 -17.83
C GLU A 734 0.76 -0.20 -16.90
N VAL A 735 1.10 0.86 -16.16
CA VAL A 735 2.20 0.83 -15.19
C VAL A 735 1.90 -0.15 -14.07
N MET A 736 0.69 -0.18 -13.54
CA MET A 736 0.29 -1.12 -12.51
C MET A 736 0.39 -2.57 -13.00
N LYS A 737 -0.08 -2.84 -14.22
CA LYS A 737 0.06 -4.16 -14.85
C LYS A 737 1.53 -4.54 -15.04
N GLN A 738 2.36 -3.63 -15.54
CA GLN A 738 3.81 -3.84 -15.73
C GLN A 738 4.51 -4.17 -14.41
N LEU A 739 4.09 -3.55 -13.30
CA LEU A 739 4.66 -3.75 -11.97
C LEU A 739 3.98 -4.85 -11.16
N HIS A 740 2.97 -5.53 -11.72
CA HIS A 740 2.18 -6.59 -11.08
C HIS A 740 1.51 -6.14 -9.77
N MET A 741 1.04 -4.90 -9.72
CA MET A 741 0.29 -4.35 -8.60
C MET A 741 -1.20 -4.68 -8.74
N LEU A 742 -1.86 -5.02 -7.65
CA LEU A 742 -3.30 -5.25 -7.65
C LEU A 742 -4.04 -3.90 -7.59
N SER A 743 -4.94 -3.65 -8.53
CA SER A 743 -5.83 -2.48 -8.53
C SER A 743 -6.97 -2.63 -7.52
N LEU A 744 -7.64 -1.53 -7.18
CA LEU A 744 -8.86 -1.55 -6.37
C LEU A 744 -10.09 -1.40 -7.28
N GLU A 745 -11.04 -2.33 -7.16
CA GLU A 745 -12.28 -2.34 -7.94
C GLU A 745 -13.49 -2.21 -7.00
N VAL A 746 -14.22 -1.09 -7.13
CA VAL A 746 -15.43 -0.79 -6.36
C VAL A 746 -16.61 -0.69 -7.33
N GLN A 747 -17.61 -1.56 -7.18
CA GLN A 747 -18.71 -1.67 -8.15
C GLN A 747 -19.49 -0.37 -8.34
N ARG A 748 -19.65 0.40 -7.27
CA ARG A 748 -20.36 1.69 -7.27
C ARG A 748 -19.52 2.87 -7.77
N MET A 749 -18.23 2.66 -8.02
CA MET A 749 -17.29 3.67 -8.52
C MET A 749 -16.56 3.10 -9.74
N PRO A 750 -17.25 2.95 -10.88
CA PRO A 750 -16.63 2.43 -12.09
C PRO A 750 -15.48 3.33 -12.55
N LYS A 751 -14.40 2.72 -13.02
CA LYS A 751 -13.27 3.45 -13.60
C LYS A 751 -13.55 3.94 -15.01
N ASP A 752 -14.52 3.32 -15.69
CA ASP A 752 -15.05 3.81 -16.98
C ASP A 752 -16.20 4.78 -16.72
N PRO A 753 -16.06 6.07 -17.05
CA PRO A 753 -17.11 7.07 -16.84
C PRO A 753 -18.37 6.83 -17.68
N ALA A 754 -18.34 5.94 -18.66
CA ALA A 754 -19.50 5.56 -19.46
C ALA A 754 -20.40 4.53 -18.73
N GLU A 755 -19.90 3.87 -17.69
CA GLU A 755 -20.64 2.90 -16.89
C GLU A 755 -21.21 3.55 -15.63
N ALA A 756 -22.46 3.27 -15.29
CA ALA A 756 -23.04 3.71 -14.01
C ALA A 756 -22.58 2.84 -12.85
N PHE A 757 -22.37 1.56 -13.11
CA PHE A 757 -21.86 0.56 -12.19
C PHE A 757 -20.89 -0.36 -12.92
N ALA A 758 -19.78 -0.69 -12.26
CA ALA A 758 -18.80 -1.59 -12.85
C ALA A 758 -19.34 -3.01 -12.95
N ASN A 759 -19.06 -3.66 -14.06
CA ASN A 759 -19.40 -5.06 -14.25
C ASN A 759 -18.33 -5.94 -13.59
N THR A 760 -18.66 -6.56 -12.46
CA THR A 760 -17.74 -7.39 -11.68
C THR A 760 -17.12 -8.54 -12.47
N SER A 761 -17.82 -9.08 -13.49
CA SER A 761 -17.30 -10.16 -14.35
C SER A 761 -16.15 -9.73 -15.27
N ARG A 762 -15.92 -8.43 -15.42
CA ARG A 762 -14.84 -7.84 -16.24
C ARG A 762 -13.64 -7.35 -15.43
N TYR A 763 -13.68 -7.50 -14.13
CA TYR A 763 -12.56 -7.07 -13.29
C TYR A 763 -11.25 -7.75 -13.70
N PRO A 764 -10.13 -7.04 -13.70
CA PRO A 764 -8.84 -7.67 -13.98
C PRO A 764 -8.50 -8.67 -12.87
N TYR A 765 -7.79 -9.74 -13.25
CA TYR A 765 -7.35 -10.73 -12.24
C TYR A 765 -6.47 -10.08 -11.15
N LEU A 766 -5.51 -9.25 -11.54
CA LEU A 766 -4.66 -8.53 -10.58
C LEU A 766 -5.43 -7.35 -9.97
N SER A 767 -6.43 -7.67 -9.15
CA SER A 767 -7.22 -6.68 -8.44
C SER A 767 -7.71 -7.19 -7.07
N VAL A 768 -8.08 -6.23 -6.25
CA VAL A 768 -8.89 -6.39 -5.03
C VAL A 768 -10.25 -5.80 -5.32
N CYS A 769 -11.31 -6.61 -5.30
CA CYS A 769 -12.67 -6.09 -5.40
C CYS A 769 -13.33 -5.96 -4.03
N THR A 770 -14.19 -4.95 -3.89
CA THR A 770 -14.94 -4.68 -2.67
C THR A 770 -16.28 -4.01 -2.95
N THR A 771 -17.25 -4.22 -2.06
CA THR A 771 -18.57 -3.55 -2.08
C THR A 771 -18.47 -2.08 -1.66
N SER A 772 -17.59 -1.78 -0.72
CA SER A 772 -17.35 -0.44 -0.16
C SER A 772 -15.96 -0.37 0.47
N THR A 773 -15.55 0.86 0.85
CA THR A 773 -14.35 1.12 1.64
C THR A 773 -14.71 1.85 2.92
N HIS A 774 -13.72 2.08 3.78
CA HIS A 774 -13.90 2.89 4.99
C HIS A 774 -14.21 4.37 4.71
N ASP A 775 -13.98 4.86 3.48
CA ASP A 775 -14.19 6.25 3.05
C ASP A 775 -15.57 6.49 2.42
N MET A 776 -16.44 5.52 2.47
CA MET A 776 -17.81 5.63 1.96
C MET A 776 -18.78 4.82 2.82
N SER A 777 -20.07 5.05 2.63
CA SER A 777 -21.13 4.25 3.24
C SER A 777 -21.01 2.78 2.84
N GLY A 778 -21.31 1.85 3.74
CA GLY A 778 -21.48 0.44 3.43
C GLY A 778 -22.62 0.24 2.43
N LEU A 779 -22.79 -0.98 1.92
CA LEU A 779 -23.81 -1.32 0.94
C LEU A 779 -25.23 -0.90 1.40
N ARG A 780 -25.57 -1.14 2.67
CA ARG A 780 -26.87 -0.80 3.26
C ARG A 780 -27.07 0.70 3.40
N GLY A 781 -26.05 1.44 3.85
CA GLY A 781 -26.12 2.90 3.98
C GLY A 781 -26.32 3.58 2.63
N TRP A 782 -25.53 3.17 1.65
CA TRP A 782 -25.64 3.65 0.29
C TRP A 782 -27.02 3.41 -0.34
N TRP A 783 -27.63 2.27 -0.01
CA TRP A 783 -28.96 1.92 -0.53
C TRP A 783 -30.02 2.96 -0.18
N GLU A 784 -29.90 3.59 0.97
CA GLU A 784 -30.83 4.61 1.46
C GLU A 784 -30.47 6.05 1.05
N GLU A 785 -29.22 6.28 0.59
CA GLU A 785 -28.71 7.61 0.25
C GLU A 785 -29.19 8.10 -1.11
N ASN A 786 -29.30 7.19 -2.10
CA ASN A 786 -29.62 7.56 -3.48
C ASN A 786 -30.60 6.54 -4.10
N PRO A 787 -31.91 6.74 -3.91
CA PRO A 787 -32.95 5.85 -4.39
C PRO A 787 -32.94 5.65 -5.90
N ASP A 788 -32.60 6.67 -6.69
CA ASP A 788 -32.57 6.56 -8.16
C ASP A 788 -31.40 5.67 -8.62
N ALA A 789 -30.24 5.80 -7.99
CA ALA A 789 -29.10 4.95 -8.30
C ALA A 789 -29.36 3.50 -7.84
N THR A 790 -29.98 3.29 -6.69
CA THR A 790 -30.26 1.96 -6.16
C THR A 790 -31.37 1.27 -6.94
N ASP A 791 -32.34 1.99 -7.48
CA ASP A 791 -33.34 1.44 -8.39
C ASP A 791 -32.68 0.89 -9.67
N ARG A 792 -31.81 1.65 -10.28
CA ARG A 792 -31.03 1.18 -11.42
C ARG A 792 -30.14 -0.01 -11.06
N PHE A 793 -29.45 0.05 -9.94
CA PHE A 793 -28.59 -1.04 -9.47
C PHE A 793 -29.38 -2.33 -9.25
N TYR A 794 -30.55 -2.24 -8.63
CA TYR A 794 -31.41 -3.39 -8.38
C TYR A 794 -31.84 -4.07 -9.67
N HIS A 795 -32.32 -3.29 -10.66
CA HIS A 795 -32.82 -3.84 -11.92
C HIS A 795 -31.70 -4.19 -12.92
N GLU A 796 -30.77 -3.28 -13.16
CA GLU A 796 -29.76 -3.44 -14.21
C GLU A 796 -28.58 -4.34 -13.77
N THR A 797 -28.19 -4.27 -12.49
CA THR A 797 -27.02 -4.97 -11.98
C THR A 797 -27.38 -6.25 -11.24
N LEU A 798 -28.31 -6.20 -10.31
CA LEU A 798 -28.75 -7.38 -9.57
C LEU A 798 -29.81 -8.21 -10.31
N GLY A 799 -30.39 -7.72 -11.41
CA GLY A 799 -31.45 -8.40 -12.15
C GLY A 799 -32.71 -8.58 -11.29
N GLY A 800 -33.04 -7.59 -10.45
CA GLY A 800 -34.22 -7.60 -9.61
C GLY A 800 -35.50 -7.39 -10.42
N GLU A 801 -36.60 -8.01 -9.97
CA GLU A 801 -37.91 -7.85 -10.57
C GLU A 801 -38.88 -7.15 -9.60
N GLY A 802 -39.85 -6.41 -10.12
CA GLY A 802 -40.81 -5.68 -9.32
C GLY A 802 -40.33 -4.38 -8.76
N ASN A 803 -40.88 -3.94 -7.63
CA ASN A 803 -40.44 -2.69 -6.99
C ASN A 803 -39.12 -2.88 -6.24
N THR A 804 -38.23 -1.91 -6.35
CA THR A 804 -36.96 -1.88 -5.59
C THR A 804 -37.28 -1.81 -4.09
N PRO A 805 -36.69 -2.68 -3.25
CA PRO A 805 -36.83 -2.56 -1.80
C PRO A 805 -36.33 -1.22 -1.29
N THR A 806 -37.07 -0.60 -0.37
CA THR A 806 -36.70 0.69 0.25
C THR A 806 -35.47 0.60 1.14
N ILE A 807 -35.14 -0.61 1.63
CA ILE A 807 -33.96 -0.93 2.43
C ILE A 807 -33.26 -2.14 1.78
N ALA A 808 -31.95 -2.20 1.87
CA ALA A 808 -31.20 -3.38 1.46
C ALA A 808 -31.46 -4.50 2.47
N ASP A 809 -32.33 -5.45 2.11
CA ASP A 809 -32.56 -6.65 2.90
C ASP A 809 -31.39 -7.65 2.76
N ALA A 810 -31.45 -8.74 3.50
CA ALA A 810 -30.40 -9.75 3.51
C ALA A 810 -30.19 -10.43 2.14
N ASP A 811 -31.24 -10.54 1.33
CA ASP A 811 -31.16 -11.14 0.00
C ASP A 811 -30.48 -10.22 -1.02
N VAL A 812 -30.87 -8.95 -1.03
CA VAL A 812 -30.20 -7.91 -1.86
C VAL A 812 -28.70 -7.86 -1.52
N CYS A 813 -28.35 -7.81 -0.24
CA CYS A 813 -26.95 -7.77 0.20
C CYS A 813 -26.19 -9.03 -0.23
N ARG A 814 -26.80 -10.21 -0.07
CA ARG A 814 -26.20 -11.48 -0.48
C ARG A 814 -25.91 -11.51 -1.98
N ARG A 815 -26.85 -11.12 -2.83
CA ARG A 815 -26.69 -11.08 -4.28
C ARG A 815 -25.56 -10.14 -4.72
N ALA A 816 -25.45 -8.99 -4.08
CA ALA A 816 -24.35 -8.07 -4.35
C ALA A 816 -22.99 -8.67 -3.95
N ILE A 817 -22.90 -9.33 -2.79
CA ILE A 817 -21.69 -10.00 -2.33
C ILE A 817 -21.31 -11.19 -3.24
N GLU A 818 -22.28 -12.01 -3.65
CA GLU A 818 -22.05 -13.13 -4.55
C GLU A 818 -21.46 -12.67 -5.89
N GLN A 819 -21.91 -11.55 -6.47
CA GLN A 819 -21.30 -10.97 -7.68
C GLN A 819 -19.82 -10.62 -7.49
N HIS A 820 -19.43 -10.14 -6.29
CA HIS A 820 -18.03 -9.85 -6.00
C HIS A 820 -17.21 -11.15 -5.79
N LEU A 821 -17.78 -12.12 -5.12
CA LEU A 821 -17.15 -13.43 -4.93
C LEU A 821 -16.92 -14.15 -6.26
N ASP A 822 -17.86 -14.06 -7.19
CA ASP A 822 -17.78 -14.69 -8.51
C ASP A 822 -16.86 -13.96 -9.48
N SER A 823 -16.46 -12.72 -9.16
CA SER A 823 -15.56 -11.93 -9.99
C SER A 823 -14.20 -12.61 -10.23
N PRO A 824 -13.52 -12.33 -11.33
CA PRO A 824 -12.18 -12.85 -11.60
C PRO A 824 -11.07 -12.24 -10.73
N SER A 825 -11.36 -11.22 -9.90
CA SER A 825 -10.38 -10.57 -9.01
C SER A 825 -9.62 -11.58 -8.16
N MET A 826 -8.31 -11.42 -8.01
CA MET A 826 -7.47 -12.27 -7.16
C MET A 826 -7.96 -12.27 -5.71
N LEU A 827 -8.37 -11.10 -5.21
CA LEU A 827 -8.86 -10.93 -3.85
C LEU A 827 -10.25 -10.28 -3.86
N CYS A 828 -11.15 -10.80 -3.04
CA CYS A 828 -12.44 -10.18 -2.70
C CYS A 828 -12.40 -9.85 -1.20
N ILE A 829 -12.13 -8.58 -0.86
CA ILE A 829 -11.98 -8.13 0.53
C ILE A 829 -13.12 -7.17 0.84
N LEU A 830 -14.07 -7.61 1.64
CA LEU A 830 -15.26 -6.82 1.98
C LEU A 830 -15.16 -6.27 3.41
N PRO A 831 -15.71 -5.09 3.70
CA PRO A 831 -15.89 -4.62 5.07
C PRO A 831 -16.68 -5.63 5.91
N LEU A 832 -16.33 -5.75 7.18
CA LEU A 832 -17.05 -6.64 8.10
C LEU A 832 -18.55 -6.30 8.15
N GLN A 833 -18.90 -5.02 8.08
CA GLN A 833 -20.27 -4.52 8.07
C GLN A 833 -21.06 -5.10 6.87
N ASP A 834 -20.44 -5.13 5.69
CA ASP A 834 -21.07 -5.67 4.50
C ASP A 834 -21.18 -7.20 4.58
N TRP A 835 -20.20 -7.91 5.17
CA TRP A 835 -20.37 -9.32 5.49
C TRP A 835 -21.55 -9.58 6.43
N LEU A 836 -21.70 -8.78 7.51
CA LEU A 836 -22.82 -8.90 8.45
C LEU A 836 -24.18 -8.56 7.83
N SER A 837 -24.22 -7.81 6.74
CA SER A 837 -25.44 -7.35 6.09
C SER A 837 -26.35 -8.47 5.58
N ILE A 838 -25.80 -9.69 5.37
CA ILE A 838 -26.55 -10.86 4.90
C ILE A 838 -27.35 -11.56 6.01
N ASP A 839 -27.23 -11.14 7.27
CA ASP A 839 -27.97 -11.68 8.42
C ASP A 839 -28.69 -10.58 9.17
N GLU A 840 -30.01 -10.65 9.20
CA GLU A 840 -30.86 -9.61 9.80
C GLU A 840 -30.71 -9.49 11.32
N ASN A 841 -30.22 -10.52 11.99
CA ASN A 841 -30.04 -10.53 13.43
C ASN A 841 -28.66 -10.02 13.87
N LEU A 842 -27.66 -10.14 12.99
CA LEU A 842 -26.28 -9.78 13.29
C LEU A 842 -25.92 -8.38 12.80
N ARG A 843 -26.59 -7.86 11.77
CA ARG A 843 -26.32 -6.50 11.26
C ARG A 843 -26.88 -5.43 12.21
N ARG A 844 -26.29 -4.24 12.21
CA ARG A 844 -26.84 -3.10 12.96
C ARG A 844 -28.24 -2.75 12.45
N PRO A 845 -29.19 -2.37 13.36
CA PRO A 845 -30.51 -1.89 12.92
C PRO A 845 -30.40 -0.66 12.01
N ASN A 846 -29.58 0.33 12.37
CA ASN A 846 -29.37 1.57 11.62
C ASN A 846 -28.09 1.47 10.76
N PRO A 847 -28.19 1.42 9.40
CA PRO A 847 -27.03 1.29 8.54
C PRO A 847 -26.09 2.51 8.55
N ARG A 848 -26.57 3.70 8.94
CA ARG A 848 -25.73 4.90 9.05
C ARG A 848 -24.69 4.80 10.17
N GLU A 849 -24.95 3.99 11.18
CA GLU A 849 -24.01 3.72 12.27
C GLU A 849 -22.89 2.73 11.87
N GLU A 850 -22.96 2.14 10.67
CA GLU A 850 -21.95 1.25 10.12
C GLU A 850 -20.82 1.99 9.41
N GLN A 851 -21.03 3.27 9.09
CA GLN A 851 -20.04 4.08 8.36
C GLN A 851 -18.87 4.47 9.27
N ILE A 852 -17.65 4.27 8.79
CA ILE A 852 -16.40 4.49 9.54
C ILE A 852 -15.94 5.92 9.39
N ASN A 853 -15.87 6.44 8.16
CA ASN A 853 -15.39 7.78 7.84
C ASN A 853 -16.42 8.56 7.00
N PHE A 854 -16.40 9.87 7.16
CA PHE A 854 -17.16 10.85 6.37
C PHE A 854 -16.16 11.83 5.75
N PRO A 855 -15.60 11.57 4.57
CA PRO A 855 -14.50 12.34 3.98
C PRO A 855 -14.79 13.83 3.77
N GLY A 856 -16.07 14.20 3.62
CA GLY A 856 -16.50 15.60 3.57
C GLY A 856 -16.41 16.36 4.89
N ASN A 857 -16.18 15.67 6.02
CA ASN A 857 -16.04 16.25 7.34
C ASN A 857 -14.57 16.21 7.79
N SER A 858 -13.84 17.29 7.59
CA SER A 858 -12.43 17.43 7.98
C SER A 858 -12.18 17.31 9.50
N ARG A 859 -13.24 17.34 10.32
CA ARG A 859 -13.20 17.17 11.77
C ARG A 859 -13.95 15.91 12.18
N HIS A 860 -13.84 14.81 11.39
CA HIS A 860 -14.49 13.55 11.72
C HIS A 860 -13.81 12.89 12.91
N TYR A 861 -14.63 12.39 13.86
CA TYR A 861 -14.16 11.60 14.99
C TYR A 861 -14.21 10.11 14.64
N TRP A 862 -13.05 9.45 14.50
CA TRP A 862 -12.90 8.05 14.16
C TRP A 862 -13.17 7.16 15.39
N ARG A 863 -14.43 6.90 15.67
CA ARG A 863 -14.88 6.23 16.89
C ARG A 863 -15.73 4.98 16.65
N TYR A 864 -15.88 4.59 15.39
CA TYR A 864 -16.64 3.38 15.06
C TYR A 864 -16.15 2.18 15.84
N ARG A 865 -17.06 1.44 16.50
CA ARG A 865 -16.77 0.22 17.23
C ARG A 865 -17.81 -0.84 16.90
N MET A 866 -17.38 -2.12 16.75
CA MET A 866 -18.29 -3.23 16.56
C MET A 866 -19.35 -3.28 17.66
N HIS A 867 -20.60 -3.53 17.28
CA HIS A 867 -21.68 -3.72 18.25
C HIS A 867 -21.71 -5.16 18.80
N LEU A 868 -21.18 -6.12 18.03
CA LEU A 868 -20.93 -7.50 18.44
C LEU A 868 -19.48 -7.66 18.87
N SER A 869 -19.22 -8.53 19.83
CA SER A 869 -17.85 -8.99 20.09
C SER A 869 -17.42 -10.01 19.03
N VAL A 870 -16.10 -10.18 18.86
CA VAL A 870 -15.59 -11.24 17.98
C VAL A 870 -15.98 -12.64 18.51
N ASP A 871 -16.10 -12.79 19.83
CA ASP A 871 -16.58 -14.02 20.45
C ASP A 871 -18.04 -14.35 20.05
N GLU A 872 -18.93 -13.34 20.06
CA GLU A 872 -20.31 -13.48 19.58
C GLU A 872 -20.34 -13.80 18.09
N LEU A 873 -19.49 -13.16 17.30
CA LEU A 873 -19.35 -13.43 15.87
C LEU A 873 -18.92 -14.89 15.61
N ARG A 874 -17.95 -15.41 16.36
CA ARG A 874 -17.51 -16.81 16.26
C ARG A 874 -18.61 -17.78 16.71
N ALA A 875 -19.40 -17.40 17.68
CA ALA A 875 -20.54 -18.21 18.16
C ALA A 875 -21.72 -18.26 17.16
N ALA A 876 -21.79 -17.35 16.19
CA ALA A 876 -22.86 -17.28 15.18
C ALA A 876 -22.73 -18.40 14.11
N THR A 877 -22.91 -19.66 14.51
CA THR A 877 -22.60 -20.86 13.72
C THR A 877 -23.29 -20.91 12.37
N ASN A 878 -24.58 -20.52 12.28
CA ASN A 878 -25.34 -20.52 11.02
C ASN A 878 -24.81 -19.48 10.03
N PHE A 879 -24.51 -18.28 10.50
CA PHE A 879 -23.90 -17.23 9.72
C PHE A 879 -22.53 -17.67 9.20
N ASN A 880 -21.67 -18.18 10.07
CA ASN A 880 -20.33 -18.65 9.73
C ASN A 880 -20.35 -19.80 8.72
N ALA A 881 -21.29 -20.72 8.85
CA ALA A 881 -21.50 -21.80 7.88
C ALA A 881 -21.98 -21.28 6.51
N THR A 882 -22.84 -20.26 6.49
CA THR A 882 -23.29 -19.60 5.27
C THR A 882 -22.14 -18.90 4.57
N LEU A 883 -21.34 -18.11 5.30
CA LEU A 883 -20.13 -17.44 4.78
C LEU A 883 -19.15 -18.44 4.17
N ARG A 884 -18.80 -19.48 4.92
CA ARG A 884 -17.90 -20.54 4.43
C ARG A 884 -18.39 -21.15 3.13
N ARG A 885 -19.71 -21.44 3.03
CA ARG A 885 -20.30 -22.01 1.83
C ARG A 885 -20.21 -21.02 0.65
N MET A 886 -20.60 -19.76 0.83
CA MET A 886 -20.53 -18.74 -0.22
C MET A 886 -19.11 -18.59 -0.78
N ILE A 887 -18.12 -18.55 0.11
CA ILE A 887 -16.71 -18.46 -0.28
C ILE A 887 -16.28 -19.73 -1.04
N ALA A 888 -16.58 -20.90 -0.53
CA ALA A 888 -16.22 -22.17 -1.17
C ALA A 888 -16.91 -22.38 -2.53
N ASP A 889 -18.20 -22.06 -2.64
CA ASP A 889 -18.99 -22.20 -3.87
C ASP A 889 -18.47 -21.28 -4.99
N SER A 890 -17.93 -20.10 -4.63
CA SER A 890 -17.27 -19.19 -5.58
C SER A 890 -15.88 -19.66 -6.04
N GLY A 891 -15.33 -20.72 -5.42
CA GLY A 891 -13.98 -21.24 -5.71
C GLY A 891 -12.85 -20.40 -5.11
N ARG A 892 -13.11 -19.66 -4.00
CA ARG A 892 -12.13 -18.84 -3.27
C ARG A 892 -11.61 -19.50 -2.00
#